data_3584f2b59b09d2075e320a544c8cdfc6
#
_entry.id   3584f2b59b09d2075e320a544c8cdfc6
#
_cell.length_a   1.000
_cell.length_b   1.000
_cell.length_c   1.000
_cell.angle_alpha   90.00
_cell.angle_beta   90.00
_cell.angle_gamma   90.00
#
_symmetry.space_group_name_H-M   'P 1'
#
loop_
_entity.id
_entity.type
_entity.pdbx_description
1 polymer ?
#
loop_
_entity_poly.entity_id
_entity_poly.type
_entity_poly.pdbx_seq_one_letter_code
_entity_poly.pdbx_strand_id
1 'polypeptide(L)'
;MNKNLLALSISLILAAQSGRAAPDPATSADAAADPASTTLSTVEVNAKLDRSRNQLSPNVGASQYVIDSAAIERLPLGDATPLNQILLQAPGVVQDSYGQLHVRGDHADLQYRINGVIIPESISGFGQTLDSDIIERVQLLTGALPAQYGYRTAGVVDITTESGAHRHHDHPDEGDESDFGGKISLLAGSNGTFNPQLSLHGSSDRWSWFFTGEYLQNDLGIENPTPAYNAIHDHTNQAKGFGYLSYLLDEDTRVSFMFGVANNRFQIPNKPGQEPSYQLDGVDGFDSAKLNERQREITRFGVLSLQGHFGDSDYQVSLGERYTSVDYNPDPIGDLIFNGVAGTIARTNRADTLQADFSTPIAGGTHTLRYGAYVSSEHPSSDNTSLVFPADQDGNQTSSTPITIVDNAPHINAKTYGLYLQDEWNLSDKLTMNYGVRADKVDAYVSEGQISPRIGFVYQLSGTTTLHAGYARYFTPPPTELISPTDIALFQGTTNQLPTDVNAETLSERSHYFDAGISQKIGDNWTLGLDAYYRKVSNLLDEGQFGAALIFSPFNYAQGRIRGVEFSATYTNGNLSAYFNLASNRAMGKQVVTGQYNFSQDELDYIATHWVHLDHDQRLTGSGGISYDWNGVQLGANFLYGSGLRNDFANTAHLPQYWQINLSAARDFDLPTLGKTNVRLAIVNATDKVYELRDGSGIGVGAPQYGPRAGAYLALSKSF
;
A
#
# COMPACT_ATOMS: atom_id res chain seq x y z
N MET A 1 7.35 -20.31 23.73
CA MET A 1 7.16 -21.23 22.61
C MET A 1 8.42 -21.35 21.80
N ASN A 2 8.76 -22.53 21.38
CA ASN A 2 10.02 -23.10 20.98
C ASN A 2 11.03 -22.23 20.21
N LYS A 3 12.25 -22.16 20.79
CA LYS A 3 13.49 -21.58 20.22
C LYS A 3 14.09 -22.38 19.04
N ASN A 4 13.43 -23.43 18.56
CA ASN A 4 13.97 -24.39 17.58
C ASN A 4 13.60 -24.11 16.12
N LEU A 5 12.76 -23.09 15.83
CA LEU A 5 12.38 -22.76 14.45
C LEU A 5 13.34 -21.76 13.77
N LEU A 6 14.14 -21.02 14.56
CA LEU A 6 15.13 -20.09 14.01
C LEU A 6 16.46 -20.79 13.61
N ALA A 7 16.71 -21.96 14.15
CA ALA A 7 17.94 -22.74 13.86
C ALA A 7 17.83 -23.58 12.57
N LEU A 8 16.62 -23.82 12.06
CA LEU A 8 16.42 -24.61 10.85
C LEU A 8 16.61 -23.80 9.56
N SER A 9 16.46 -22.48 9.64
CA SER A 9 16.58 -21.58 8.48
C SER A 9 18.04 -21.28 8.08
N ILE A 10 18.99 -21.48 8.98
CA ILE A 10 20.42 -21.18 8.72
C ILE A 10 21.22 -22.43 8.30
N SER A 11 20.73 -23.63 8.60
CA SER A 11 21.45 -24.87 8.32
C SER A 11 21.29 -25.39 6.89
N LEU A 12 20.36 -24.87 6.09
CA LEU A 12 20.19 -25.30 4.69
C LEU A 12 21.13 -24.59 3.69
N ILE A 13 21.83 -23.54 4.10
CA ILE A 13 22.72 -22.75 3.23
C ILE A 13 24.15 -23.29 3.20
N LEU A 14 24.53 -24.18 4.10
CA LEU A 14 25.92 -24.65 4.28
C LEU A 14 26.22 -26.06 3.73
N ALA A 15 25.26 -26.75 3.10
CA ALA A 15 25.43 -28.14 2.63
C ALA A 15 25.72 -28.31 1.13
N ALA A 16 25.94 -27.24 0.37
CA ALA A 16 26.12 -27.30 -1.08
C ALA A 16 27.56 -27.04 -1.58
N GLN A 17 28.57 -27.39 -0.79
CA GLN A 17 29.96 -27.38 -1.27
C GLN A 17 30.70 -28.67 -0.94
N SER A 18 30.58 -29.67 -1.77
CA SER A 18 31.64 -30.68 -2.00
C SER A 18 31.28 -31.59 -3.17
N GLY A 19 32.02 -31.49 -4.26
CA GLY A 19 31.92 -32.47 -5.38
C GLY A 19 32.57 -31.95 -6.66
N ARG A 20 33.87 -31.67 -6.66
CA ARG A 20 34.65 -31.54 -7.90
C ARG A 20 35.13 -32.93 -8.33
N ALA A 21 34.82 -33.34 -9.58
CA ALA A 21 35.60 -34.29 -10.32
C ALA A 21 35.91 -33.72 -11.71
N ALA A 22 37.19 -33.77 -12.07
CA ALA A 22 37.72 -33.24 -13.33
C ALA A 22 37.45 -34.17 -14.50
N PRO A 23 37.35 -33.70 -15.75
CA PRO A 23 37.31 -34.52 -16.93
C PRO A 23 38.66 -34.60 -17.63
N ASP A 24 38.90 -35.73 -18.24
CA ASP A 24 39.99 -36.00 -19.20
C ASP A 24 39.51 -35.97 -20.63
N PRO A 25 40.40 -35.79 -21.65
CA PRO A 25 40.06 -35.12 -22.89
C PRO A 25 39.88 -36.06 -24.12
N ALA A 26 39.19 -35.47 -25.09
CA ALA A 26 39.24 -35.65 -26.56
C ALA A 26 38.94 -36.99 -27.20
N THR A 27 38.01 -36.93 -28.12
CA THR A 27 38.24 -37.36 -29.53
C THR A 27 37.18 -36.73 -30.46
N SER A 28 37.67 -36.17 -31.55
CA SER A 28 36.91 -35.60 -32.66
C SER A 28 36.23 -36.70 -33.49
N ALA A 29 34.96 -36.48 -33.84
CA ALA A 29 34.37 -37.09 -35.02
C ALA A 29 33.27 -36.17 -35.58
N ASP A 30 33.42 -35.80 -36.83
CA ASP A 30 32.44 -35.12 -37.69
C ASP A 30 31.09 -35.83 -37.62
N ALA A 31 30.03 -35.15 -37.30
CA ALA A 31 28.67 -35.55 -37.52
C ALA A 31 27.84 -34.38 -38.03
N ALA A 32 27.06 -34.66 -39.03
CA ALA A 32 26.21 -33.78 -39.82
C ALA A 32 25.35 -32.87 -38.98
N ALA A 33 25.21 -31.59 -39.42
CA ALA A 33 24.33 -30.61 -38.83
C ALA A 33 22.87 -31.02 -38.94
N ASP A 34 22.30 -31.38 -37.78
CA ASP A 34 20.86 -31.39 -37.53
C ASP A 34 20.41 -29.93 -37.39
N PRO A 35 19.19 -29.53 -37.85
CA PRO A 35 18.72 -28.17 -37.65
C PRO A 35 18.61 -27.92 -36.13
N ALA A 36 19.54 -27.09 -35.61
CA ALA A 36 19.62 -26.74 -34.22
C ALA A 36 18.27 -26.20 -33.74
N SER A 37 17.59 -26.93 -32.88
CA SER A 37 16.64 -26.34 -31.96
C SER A 37 17.43 -25.37 -31.09
N THR A 38 17.31 -24.08 -31.35
CA THR A 38 17.87 -23.04 -30.51
C THR A 38 17.14 -23.10 -29.18
N THR A 39 17.70 -23.80 -28.19
CA THR A 39 17.25 -23.72 -26.79
C THR A 39 17.48 -22.27 -26.34
N LEU A 40 16.39 -21.58 -25.99
CA LEU A 40 16.47 -20.21 -25.46
C LEU A 40 17.25 -20.24 -24.13
N SER A 41 18.01 -19.20 -23.87
CA SER A 41 18.68 -19.06 -22.58
C SER A 41 17.63 -18.88 -21.47
N THR A 42 17.97 -19.22 -20.23
CA THR A 42 17.08 -19.04 -19.05
C THR A 42 16.59 -17.59 -18.93
N VAL A 43 17.42 -16.63 -19.24
CA VAL A 43 17.08 -15.19 -19.25
C VAL A 43 16.01 -14.90 -20.30
N GLU A 44 16.14 -15.41 -21.52
CA GLU A 44 15.15 -15.22 -22.59
C GLU A 44 13.81 -15.87 -22.28
N VAL A 45 13.81 -17.05 -21.67
CA VAL A 45 12.61 -17.77 -21.23
C VAL A 45 11.91 -16.99 -20.11
N ASN A 46 12.63 -16.53 -19.09
CA ASN A 46 12.06 -15.70 -18.04
C ASN A 46 11.48 -14.40 -18.60
N ALA A 47 12.19 -13.70 -19.50
CA ALA A 47 11.69 -12.50 -20.15
C ALA A 47 10.43 -12.75 -21.00
N LYS A 48 10.33 -13.93 -21.66
CA LYS A 48 9.13 -14.35 -22.36
C LYS A 48 7.96 -14.54 -21.42
N LEU A 49 8.17 -15.24 -20.30
CA LEU A 49 7.14 -15.50 -19.29
C LEU A 49 6.73 -14.23 -18.53
N ASP A 50 7.64 -13.28 -18.30
CA ASP A 50 7.30 -11.98 -17.71
C ASP A 50 6.49 -11.12 -18.68
N ARG A 51 6.80 -11.14 -19.99
CA ARG A 51 5.92 -10.52 -20.99
C ARG A 51 4.56 -11.16 -21.06
N SER A 52 4.47 -12.50 -21.00
CA SER A 52 3.22 -13.26 -20.93
C SER A 52 2.38 -12.88 -19.72
N ARG A 53 3.00 -12.77 -18.54
CA ARG A 53 2.33 -12.26 -17.33
C ARG A 53 1.79 -10.84 -17.51
N ASN A 54 2.57 -9.95 -18.13
CA ASN A 54 2.13 -8.57 -18.39
C ASN A 54 0.96 -8.53 -19.38
N GLN A 55 0.82 -9.51 -20.28
CA GLN A 55 -0.31 -9.63 -21.21
C GLN A 55 -1.61 -10.09 -20.52
N LEU A 56 -1.55 -10.64 -19.30
CA LEU A 56 -2.73 -10.88 -18.48
C LEU A 56 -3.43 -9.57 -18.09
N SER A 57 -2.72 -8.46 -18.09
CA SER A 57 -3.28 -7.13 -17.83
C SER A 57 -3.67 -6.45 -19.16
N PRO A 58 -4.89 -5.91 -19.29
CA PRO A 58 -5.34 -5.25 -20.50
C PRO A 58 -4.69 -3.88 -20.69
N ASN A 59 -4.69 -3.38 -21.93
CA ASN A 59 -4.50 -1.95 -22.18
C ASN A 59 -5.63 -1.17 -21.52
N VAL A 60 -5.32 -0.37 -20.51
CA VAL A 60 -6.33 0.30 -19.68
C VAL A 60 -6.71 1.62 -20.34
N GLY A 61 -7.99 1.81 -20.61
CA GLY A 61 -8.56 3.11 -20.93
C GLY A 61 -8.77 3.96 -19.67
N ALA A 62 -7.78 3.98 -18.76
CA ALA A 62 -7.83 4.63 -17.45
C ALA A 62 -6.46 5.25 -17.14
N SER A 63 -6.37 6.03 -16.07
CA SER A 63 -5.13 6.70 -15.68
C SER A 63 -4.12 5.69 -15.13
N GLN A 64 -2.89 5.76 -15.61
CA GLN A 64 -1.77 4.92 -15.18
C GLN A 64 -0.58 5.79 -14.81
N TYR A 65 -0.07 5.61 -13.59
CA TYR A 65 1.13 6.29 -13.10
C TYR A 65 2.18 5.23 -12.77
N VAL A 66 3.26 5.24 -13.56
CA VAL A 66 4.33 4.24 -13.46
C VAL A 66 5.55 4.89 -12.82
N ILE A 67 6.08 4.27 -11.78
CA ILE A 67 7.31 4.64 -11.09
C ILE A 67 8.20 3.40 -11.08
N ASP A 68 9.30 3.44 -11.82
CA ASP A 68 10.29 2.36 -11.90
C ASP A 68 11.39 2.52 -10.84
N SER A 69 12.24 1.52 -10.68
CA SER A 69 13.36 1.53 -9.75
C SER A 69 14.28 2.71 -9.96
N ALA A 70 14.54 3.09 -11.24
CA ALA A 70 15.37 4.25 -11.56
C ALA A 70 14.73 5.57 -11.09
N ALA A 71 13.41 5.71 -11.17
CA ALA A 71 12.71 6.87 -10.64
C ALA A 71 12.71 6.88 -9.10
N ILE A 72 12.58 5.71 -8.45
CA ILE A 72 12.68 5.57 -7.00
C ILE A 72 14.09 5.98 -6.52
N GLU A 73 15.13 5.52 -7.20
CA GLU A 73 16.51 5.87 -6.85
C GLU A 73 16.79 7.38 -6.96
N ARG A 74 16.08 8.09 -7.83
CA ARG A 74 16.19 9.56 -7.92
C ARG A 74 15.47 10.32 -6.81
N LEU A 75 14.64 9.66 -6.02
CA LEU A 75 14.03 10.27 -4.84
C LEU A 75 15.11 10.58 -3.78
N PRO A 76 14.88 11.55 -2.88
CA PRO A 76 15.88 11.96 -1.92
C PRO A 76 16.46 10.84 -1.06
N LEU A 77 15.63 9.90 -0.57
CA LEU A 77 16.10 8.76 0.20
C LEU A 77 16.51 7.55 -0.67
N GLY A 78 16.33 7.63 -1.99
CA GLY A 78 16.61 6.51 -2.90
C GLY A 78 15.77 5.28 -2.57
N ASP A 79 16.38 4.10 -2.60
CA ASP A 79 15.72 2.82 -2.30
C ASP A 79 15.21 2.70 -0.87
N ALA A 80 15.70 3.53 0.05
CA ALA A 80 15.16 3.60 1.41
C ALA A 80 13.89 4.48 1.53
N THR A 81 13.33 4.94 0.40
CA THR A 81 12.07 5.71 0.38
C THR A 81 10.91 4.76 0.69
N PRO A 82 10.10 4.98 1.75
CA PRO A 82 8.95 4.12 2.04
C PRO A 82 7.93 4.08 0.89
N LEU A 83 7.27 2.94 0.70
CA LEU A 83 6.31 2.73 -0.41
C LEU A 83 5.20 3.80 -0.46
N ASN A 84 4.67 4.20 0.69
CA ASN A 84 3.66 5.27 0.75
C ASN A 84 4.22 6.61 0.23
N GLN A 85 5.48 6.95 0.54
CA GLN A 85 6.12 8.16 0.05
C GLN A 85 6.41 8.11 -1.46
N ILE A 86 6.64 6.92 -2.01
CA ILE A 86 6.75 6.70 -3.46
C ILE A 86 5.39 6.98 -4.12
N LEU A 87 4.30 6.42 -3.58
CA LEU A 87 2.95 6.59 -4.14
C LEU A 87 2.42 8.01 -4.02
N LEU A 88 2.86 8.79 -3.02
CA LEU A 88 2.54 10.22 -2.90
C LEU A 88 3.10 11.07 -4.05
N GLN A 89 4.02 10.53 -4.84
CA GLN A 89 4.50 11.21 -6.05
C GLN A 89 3.49 11.13 -7.20
N ALA A 90 2.47 10.26 -7.14
CA ALA A 90 1.39 10.23 -8.13
C ALA A 90 0.32 11.31 -7.86
N PRO A 91 -0.37 11.82 -8.92
CA PRO A 91 -1.42 12.82 -8.72
C PRO A 91 -2.62 12.27 -7.97
N GLY A 92 -3.28 13.12 -7.18
CA GLY A 92 -4.50 12.76 -6.46
C GLY A 92 -4.32 11.80 -5.28
N VAL A 93 -3.07 11.50 -4.90
CA VAL A 93 -2.75 10.70 -3.71
C VAL A 93 -2.53 11.63 -2.53
N VAL A 94 -3.14 11.30 -1.40
CA VAL A 94 -3.07 12.04 -0.14
C VAL A 94 -2.66 11.09 0.97
N GLN A 95 -1.75 11.52 1.83
CA GLN A 95 -1.45 10.83 3.07
C GLN A 95 -2.35 11.36 4.19
N ASP A 96 -2.89 10.43 4.94
CA ASP A 96 -3.61 10.65 6.18
C ASP A 96 -2.82 10.07 7.37
N SER A 97 -3.51 9.87 8.48
CA SER A 97 -3.01 9.29 9.72
C SER A 97 -2.28 7.96 9.47
N TYR A 98 -1.18 7.77 10.17
CA TYR A 98 -0.41 6.52 10.19
C TYR A 98 0.15 6.10 8.82
N GLY A 99 0.41 7.07 7.95
CA GLY A 99 0.90 6.81 6.60
C GLY A 99 -0.12 6.20 5.65
N GLN A 100 -1.40 6.15 6.02
CA GLN A 100 -2.48 5.64 5.19
C GLN A 100 -2.65 6.52 3.94
N LEU A 101 -2.92 5.89 2.79
CA LEU A 101 -3.06 6.59 1.51
C LEU A 101 -4.50 6.59 1.03
N HIS A 102 -4.95 7.75 0.58
CA HIS A 102 -6.23 7.95 -0.10
C HIS A 102 -5.99 8.41 -1.52
N VAL A 103 -6.68 7.78 -2.47
CA VAL A 103 -6.55 8.09 -3.89
C VAL A 103 -7.84 8.70 -4.39
N ARG A 104 -7.74 9.89 -5.00
CA ARG A 104 -8.89 10.63 -5.52
C ARG A 104 -9.97 10.94 -4.47
N GLY A 105 -9.57 11.00 -3.19
CA GLY A 105 -10.48 11.24 -2.06
C GLY A 105 -11.39 10.06 -1.76
N ASP A 106 -11.03 8.87 -2.13
CA ASP A 106 -11.68 7.63 -1.72
C ASP A 106 -11.02 7.08 -0.45
N HIS A 107 -11.80 6.49 0.45
CA HIS A 107 -11.27 5.96 1.69
C HIS A 107 -10.44 4.72 1.39
N ALA A 108 -9.17 4.71 1.76
CA ALA A 108 -8.13 3.67 1.79
C ALA A 108 -8.37 2.32 1.03
N ASP A 109 -9.34 2.27 0.12
CA ASP A 109 -9.77 1.09 -0.64
C ASP A 109 -8.80 0.75 -1.79
N LEU A 110 -7.50 0.68 -1.48
CA LEU A 110 -6.46 0.31 -2.42
C LEU A 110 -6.30 -1.20 -2.52
N GLN A 111 -6.24 -1.71 -3.75
CA GLN A 111 -5.87 -3.09 -4.00
C GLN A 111 -4.37 -3.19 -4.26
N TYR A 112 -3.66 -3.98 -3.46
CA TYR A 112 -2.26 -4.29 -3.69
C TYR A 112 -2.12 -5.60 -4.47
N ARG A 113 -1.33 -5.56 -5.55
CA ARG A 113 -0.93 -6.74 -6.31
C ARG A 113 0.58 -6.83 -6.36
N ILE A 114 1.10 -8.04 -6.26
CA ILE A 114 2.52 -8.34 -6.47
C ILE A 114 2.61 -9.37 -7.57
N ASN A 115 3.29 -9.03 -8.65
CA ASN A 115 3.41 -9.89 -9.84
C ASN A 115 2.04 -10.38 -10.37
N GLY A 116 1.03 -9.47 -10.37
CA GLY A 116 -0.33 -9.75 -10.82
C GLY A 116 -1.23 -10.44 -9.81
N VAL A 117 -0.71 -10.91 -8.66
CA VAL A 117 -1.48 -11.60 -7.63
C VAL A 117 -1.98 -10.63 -6.58
N ILE A 118 -3.27 -10.69 -6.26
CA ILE A 118 -3.87 -9.90 -5.18
C ILE A 118 -3.32 -10.38 -3.84
N ILE A 119 -2.72 -9.47 -3.09
CA ILE A 119 -2.34 -9.72 -1.70
C ILE A 119 -3.52 -9.31 -0.83
N PRO A 120 -4.12 -10.22 -0.05
CA PRO A 120 -5.21 -9.90 0.87
C PRO A 120 -4.83 -8.76 1.80
N GLU A 121 -5.79 -7.98 2.25
CA GLU A 121 -5.55 -6.88 3.17
C GLU A 121 -4.96 -7.37 4.49
N SER A 122 -4.06 -6.55 5.05
CA SER A 122 -3.63 -6.73 6.44
C SER A 122 -4.62 -6.05 7.38
N ILE A 123 -4.60 -6.44 8.64
CA ILE A 123 -5.15 -5.61 9.71
C ILE A 123 -4.45 -4.25 9.63
N SER A 124 -5.24 -3.19 9.75
CA SER A 124 -4.73 -1.82 9.75
C SER A 124 -3.71 -1.61 10.86
N GLY A 125 -2.56 -1.11 10.51
CA GLY A 125 -1.44 -0.89 11.41
C GLY A 125 -0.61 0.33 10.97
N PHE A 126 0.40 0.67 11.75
CA PHE A 126 1.29 1.80 11.48
C PHE A 126 2.39 1.46 10.48
N GLY A 127 2.82 0.20 10.46
CA GLY A 127 3.99 -0.24 9.70
C GLY A 127 3.68 -0.61 8.26
N GLN A 128 4.56 -0.17 7.36
CA GLN A 128 4.56 -0.66 5.99
C GLN A 128 4.99 -2.14 5.96
N THR A 129 4.24 -2.98 5.24
CA THR A 129 4.54 -4.41 5.11
C THR A 129 5.66 -4.70 4.13
N LEU A 130 5.75 -3.90 3.06
CA LEU A 130 6.69 -4.10 1.95
C LEU A 130 7.82 -3.08 2.03
N ASP A 131 9.02 -3.54 1.72
CA ASP A 131 10.18 -2.70 1.47
C ASP A 131 10.19 -2.25 0.01
N SER A 132 10.63 -1.04 -0.25
CA SER A 132 10.75 -0.50 -1.62
C SER A 132 11.87 -1.16 -2.44
N ASP A 133 12.87 -1.77 -1.81
CA ASP A 133 13.97 -2.47 -2.49
C ASP A 133 13.51 -3.71 -3.30
N ILE A 134 12.27 -4.18 -3.08
CA ILE A 134 11.69 -5.25 -3.91
C ILE A 134 11.19 -4.76 -5.26
N ILE A 135 11.06 -3.45 -5.47
CA ILE A 135 10.30 -2.85 -6.56
C ILE A 135 11.18 -2.67 -7.80
N GLU A 136 10.92 -3.46 -8.84
CA GLU A 136 11.38 -3.15 -10.20
C GLU A 136 10.52 -2.01 -10.78
N ARG A 137 9.20 -2.11 -10.56
CA ARG A 137 8.22 -1.13 -11.02
C ARG A 137 6.97 -1.16 -10.15
N VAL A 138 6.46 -0.01 -9.77
CA VAL A 138 5.12 0.15 -9.21
C VAL A 138 4.24 0.94 -10.16
N GLN A 139 3.01 0.48 -10.33
CA GLN A 139 2.02 1.10 -11.18
C GLN A 139 0.75 1.38 -10.37
N LEU A 140 0.37 2.65 -10.29
CA LEU A 140 -0.91 3.05 -9.73
C LEU A 140 -1.94 3.17 -10.85
N LEU A 141 -2.95 2.32 -10.83
CA LEU A 141 -4.07 2.32 -11.76
C LEU A 141 -5.29 2.93 -11.09
N THR A 142 -5.89 3.92 -11.72
CA THR A 142 -7.09 4.60 -11.20
C THR A 142 -8.09 4.84 -12.32
N GLY A 143 -9.37 5.08 -11.98
CA GLY A 143 -10.40 5.38 -12.98
C GLY A 143 -11.34 4.22 -13.27
N ALA A 144 -11.91 4.18 -14.47
CA ALA A 144 -12.84 3.14 -14.92
C ALA A 144 -12.08 1.89 -15.38
N LEU A 145 -11.55 1.13 -14.42
CA LEU A 145 -10.73 -0.04 -14.68
C LEU A 145 -11.52 -1.20 -15.31
N PRO A 146 -10.89 -2.04 -16.16
CA PRO A 146 -11.48 -3.25 -16.73
C PRO A 146 -12.02 -4.26 -15.72
N ALA A 147 -12.81 -5.24 -16.17
CA ALA A 147 -13.52 -6.19 -15.30
C ALA A 147 -12.59 -7.10 -14.47
N GLN A 148 -11.35 -7.26 -14.86
CA GLN A 148 -10.31 -7.97 -14.11
C GLN A 148 -10.07 -7.37 -12.72
N TYR A 149 -10.23 -6.05 -12.57
CA TYR A 149 -9.99 -5.34 -11.32
C TYR A 149 -11.28 -5.21 -10.51
N GLY A 150 -11.25 -5.54 -9.24
CA GLY A 150 -12.43 -5.49 -8.36
C GLY A 150 -12.03 -5.71 -6.91
N TYR A 151 -13.00 -5.86 -6.02
CA TYR A 151 -12.84 -6.03 -4.59
C TYR A 151 -12.50 -4.70 -3.88
N ARG A 152 -11.40 -4.02 -4.24
CA ARG A 152 -11.04 -2.66 -3.82
C ARG A 152 -10.92 -1.78 -5.06
N THR A 153 -11.44 -0.57 -5.03
CA THR A 153 -11.74 0.19 -6.24
C THR A 153 -11.32 1.66 -6.22
N ALA A 154 -10.70 2.12 -5.14
CA ALA A 154 -10.07 3.45 -5.09
C ALA A 154 -8.90 3.53 -6.06
N GLY A 155 -8.12 2.45 -6.15
CA GLY A 155 -7.02 2.27 -7.06
C GLY A 155 -6.37 0.90 -6.93
N VAL A 156 -5.56 0.54 -7.90
CA VAL A 156 -4.75 -0.69 -7.86
C VAL A 156 -3.29 -0.30 -7.85
N VAL A 157 -2.59 -0.73 -6.82
CA VAL A 157 -1.12 -0.64 -6.69
C VAL A 157 -0.56 -1.97 -7.18
N ASP A 158 -0.08 -2.00 -8.42
CA ASP A 158 0.49 -3.20 -9.04
C ASP A 158 2.01 -3.13 -9.02
N ILE A 159 2.61 -4.00 -8.21
CA ILE A 159 4.06 -4.08 -7.98
C ILE A 159 4.62 -5.22 -8.79
N THR A 160 5.53 -4.90 -9.71
CA THR A 160 6.42 -5.88 -10.33
C THR A 160 7.69 -5.93 -9.49
N THR A 161 8.06 -7.13 -9.04
CA THR A 161 9.25 -7.30 -8.21
C THR A 161 10.48 -7.63 -9.05
N GLU A 162 11.64 -7.32 -8.51
CA GLU A 162 12.90 -7.91 -8.96
C GLU A 162 12.78 -9.43 -9.02
N SER A 163 13.31 -10.03 -10.09
CA SER A 163 13.16 -11.49 -10.36
C SER A 163 14.46 -12.28 -10.23
N GLY A 164 15.57 -11.61 -10.05
CA GLY A 164 16.91 -12.22 -10.06
C GLY A 164 17.45 -12.57 -11.45
N ALA A 165 16.60 -12.52 -12.48
CA ALA A 165 17.00 -12.86 -13.85
C ALA A 165 17.46 -11.65 -14.70
N HIS A 166 17.27 -10.42 -14.22
CA HIS A 166 17.36 -9.22 -15.06
C HIS A 166 18.03 -8.00 -14.42
N ARG A 167 19.19 -8.12 -13.81
CA ARG A 167 19.97 -6.92 -13.43
C ARG A 167 21.06 -6.61 -14.48
N HIS A 168 20.67 -6.36 -15.75
CA HIS A 168 21.61 -5.92 -16.79
C HIS A 168 21.52 -4.42 -17.14
N HIS A 169 20.78 -3.60 -16.38
CA HIS A 169 20.56 -2.20 -16.77
C HIS A 169 21.57 -1.18 -16.23
N ASP A 170 22.35 -1.50 -15.22
CA ASP A 170 23.20 -0.49 -14.58
C ASP A 170 24.60 -0.32 -15.20
N HIS A 171 25.13 -1.31 -15.92
CA HIS A 171 26.42 -1.21 -16.60
C HIS A 171 26.51 -2.13 -17.82
N PRO A 172 26.15 -1.66 -19.05
CA PRO A 172 26.22 -2.49 -20.26
C PRO A 172 27.65 -2.84 -20.72
N ASP A 173 28.69 -2.30 -20.09
CA ASP A 173 30.09 -2.46 -20.50
C ASP A 173 30.93 -3.43 -19.63
N GLU A 174 30.40 -3.96 -18.54
CA GLU A 174 31.10 -4.95 -17.74
C GLU A 174 30.55 -6.35 -18.02
N GLY A 175 31.27 -7.09 -18.86
CA GLY A 175 30.95 -8.46 -19.26
C GLY A 175 31.17 -9.49 -18.16
N ASP A 176 30.63 -9.28 -16.96
CA ASP A 176 30.66 -10.22 -15.86
C ASP A 176 29.26 -10.83 -15.71
N GLU A 177 29.04 -11.97 -16.39
CA GLU A 177 27.88 -12.83 -16.21
C GLU A 177 27.98 -13.56 -14.86
N SER A 178 27.94 -12.82 -13.74
CA SER A 178 27.84 -13.50 -12.45
C SER A 178 26.40 -13.94 -12.22
N ASP A 179 26.18 -15.25 -12.13
CA ASP A 179 24.88 -15.85 -11.75
C ASP A 179 24.41 -15.44 -10.35
N PHE A 180 25.20 -14.66 -9.63
CA PHE A 180 24.98 -14.24 -8.26
C PHE A 180 25.44 -12.79 -8.06
N GLY A 181 24.60 -11.98 -7.42
CA GLY A 181 24.91 -10.62 -7.03
C GLY A 181 24.11 -10.18 -5.83
N GLY A 182 24.39 -8.97 -5.36
CA GLY A 182 23.66 -8.40 -4.23
C GLY A 182 23.99 -6.95 -4.01
N LYS A 183 23.26 -6.35 -3.06
CA LYS A 183 23.45 -4.98 -2.61
C LYS A 183 23.36 -4.94 -1.10
N ILE A 184 24.27 -4.26 -0.47
CA ILE A 184 24.22 -3.91 0.95
C ILE A 184 24.09 -2.40 1.06
N SER A 185 23.17 -1.92 1.87
CA SER A 185 22.99 -0.50 2.12
C SER A 185 22.79 -0.20 3.60
N LEU A 186 23.10 1.04 3.97
CA LEU A 186 22.92 1.57 5.32
C LEU A 186 22.46 3.01 5.20
N LEU A 187 21.26 3.32 5.70
CA LEU A 187 20.79 4.68 5.93
C LEU A 187 20.92 5.01 7.43
N ALA A 188 21.51 6.15 7.75
CA ALA A 188 21.60 6.67 9.11
C ALA A 188 21.36 8.18 9.13
N GLY A 189 20.81 8.72 10.23
CA GLY A 189 20.53 10.16 10.27
C GLY A 189 19.73 10.63 11.47
N SER A 190 18.98 11.69 11.24
CA SER A 190 18.13 12.34 12.24
C SER A 190 17.17 11.37 12.92
N ASN A 191 16.73 11.72 14.12
CA ASN A 191 15.80 10.93 14.95
C ASN A 191 16.28 9.50 15.23
N GLY A 192 17.60 9.31 15.42
CA GLY A 192 18.16 8.00 15.71
C GLY A 192 18.02 6.99 14.58
N THR A 193 17.77 7.43 13.34
CA THR A 193 17.55 6.54 12.21
C THR A 193 18.77 5.67 11.94
N PHE A 194 18.54 4.36 11.93
CA PHE A 194 19.49 3.32 11.55
C PHE A 194 18.75 2.25 10.75
N ASN A 195 19.09 2.11 9.46
CA ASN A 195 18.38 1.25 8.55
C ASN A 195 19.37 0.49 7.64
N PRO A 196 19.94 -0.64 8.10
CA PRO A 196 20.67 -1.56 7.25
C PRO A 196 19.71 -2.39 6.39
N GLN A 197 20.10 -2.60 5.12
CA GLN A 197 19.38 -3.42 4.15
C GLN A 197 20.36 -4.34 3.42
N LEU A 198 19.88 -5.51 3.03
CA LEU A 198 20.61 -6.48 2.22
C LEU A 198 19.66 -7.05 1.17
N SER A 199 20.03 -6.95 -0.10
CA SER A 199 19.38 -7.69 -1.18
C SER A 199 20.36 -8.62 -1.87
N LEU A 200 19.89 -9.80 -2.23
CA LEU A 200 20.62 -10.86 -2.90
C LEU A 200 19.79 -11.38 -4.07
N HIS A 201 20.43 -11.63 -5.18
CA HIS A 201 19.79 -12.20 -6.36
C HIS A 201 20.71 -13.19 -7.07
N GLY A 202 20.09 -14.06 -7.85
CA GLY A 202 20.85 -14.99 -8.65
C GLY A 202 19.98 -15.78 -9.60
N SER A 203 20.64 -16.40 -10.57
CA SER A 203 20.01 -17.29 -11.52
C SER A 203 20.94 -18.48 -11.85
N SER A 204 20.37 -19.55 -12.31
CA SER A 204 21.06 -20.71 -12.87
C SER A 204 20.16 -21.28 -13.96
N ASP A 205 20.52 -22.42 -14.59
CA ASP A 205 19.83 -23.00 -15.76
C ASP A 205 18.30 -22.99 -15.71
N ARG A 206 17.69 -23.19 -14.54
CA ARG A 206 16.24 -23.24 -14.37
C ARG A 206 15.71 -22.42 -13.21
N TRP A 207 16.60 -21.93 -12.33
CA TRP A 207 16.24 -21.21 -11.13
C TRP A 207 16.56 -19.72 -11.29
N SER A 208 15.66 -18.87 -10.85
CA SER A 208 15.97 -17.48 -10.55
C SER A 208 15.40 -17.12 -9.17
N TRP A 209 16.07 -16.26 -8.46
CA TRP A 209 15.68 -15.90 -7.11
C TRP A 209 16.16 -14.51 -6.73
N PHE A 210 15.36 -13.89 -5.86
CA PHE A 210 15.65 -12.61 -5.24
C PHE A 210 15.22 -12.65 -3.77
N PHE A 211 16.06 -12.15 -2.88
CA PHE A 211 15.78 -12.03 -1.46
C PHE A 211 16.23 -10.66 -0.96
N THR A 212 15.41 -10.04 -0.09
CA THR A 212 15.79 -8.81 0.60
C THR A 212 15.42 -8.88 2.07
N GLY A 213 16.17 -8.14 2.89
CA GLY A 213 15.90 -7.97 4.31
C GLY A 213 16.28 -6.58 4.77
N GLU A 214 15.43 -5.99 5.58
CA GLU A 214 15.56 -4.64 6.14
C GLU A 214 15.38 -4.68 7.66
N TYR A 215 16.14 -3.87 8.36
CA TYR A 215 15.89 -3.53 9.74
C TYR A 215 15.90 -2.01 9.89
N LEU A 216 14.80 -1.42 10.31
CA LEU A 216 14.66 0.00 10.58
C LEU A 216 14.49 0.24 12.07
N GLN A 217 15.28 1.16 12.62
CA GLN A 217 15.10 1.72 13.95
C GLN A 217 15.12 3.24 13.85
N ASN A 218 14.17 3.91 14.48
CA ASN A 218 14.18 5.37 14.64
C ASN A 218 13.22 5.81 15.75
N ASP A 219 13.17 7.13 15.99
CA ASP A 219 12.23 7.79 16.89
C ASP A 219 11.22 8.65 16.07
N LEU A 220 10.74 8.10 14.97
CA LEU A 220 9.68 8.58 14.08
C LEU A 220 8.79 7.40 13.69
N GLY A 221 8.21 6.71 14.68
CA GLY A 221 7.39 5.54 14.46
C GLY A 221 6.05 5.87 13.84
N ILE A 222 5.40 6.89 14.36
CA ILE A 222 4.14 7.45 13.86
C ILE A 222 4.17 8.98 13.93
N GLU A 223 3.11 9.66 13.52
CA GLU A 223 3.02 11.11 13.50
C GLU A 223 3.04 11.68 14.93
N ASN A 224 3.86 12.72 15.15
CA ASN A 224 3.96 13.40 16.44
C ASN A 224 2.65 14.14 16.76
N PRO A 225 2.04 13.97 17.95
CA PRO A 225 0.84 14.70 18.36
C PRO A 225 1.12 16.17 18.72
N THR A 226 2.36 16.62 18.64
CA THR A 226 2.78 18.00 18.93
C THR A 226 3.67 18.55 17.82
N PRO A 227 3.78 19.90 17.68
CA PRO A 227 4.69 20.51 16.73
C PRO A 227 6.17 20.44 17.14
N ALA A 228 6.51 19.71 18.21
CA ALA A 228 7.88 19.55 18.68
C ALA A 228 8.74 18.81 17.65
N TYR A 229 10.06 19.08 17.67
CA TYR A 229 11.00 18.39 16.79
C TYR A 229 11.11 16.90 17.11
N ASN A 230 11.12 16.55 18.38
CA ASN A 230 11.14 15.18 18.85
C ASN A 230 9.83 14.85 19.54
N ALA A 231 9.19 13.78 19.16
CA ALA A 231 8.07 13.20 19.89
C ALA A 231 8.56 12.54 21.18
N ILE A 232 7.68 12.46 22.18
CA ILE A 232 7.92 11.63 23.36
C ILE A 232 7.33 10.25 23.08
N HIS A 233 8.09 9.17 23.35
CA HIS A 233 7.69 7.78 23.15
C HIS A 233 7.29 7.46 21.69
N ASP A 234 8.17 7.79 20.74
CA ASP A 234 7.96 7.49 19.32
C ASP A 234 8.99 6.50 18.75
N HIS A 235 9.58 5.70 19.64
CA HIS A 235 10.58 4.72 19.21
C HIS A 235 9.92 3.56 18.45
N THR A 236 10.49 3.23 17.28
CA THR A 236 10.09 2.07 16.47
C THR A 236 11.25 1.16 16.14
N ASN A 237 10.95 -0.13 16.07
CA ASN A 237 11.81 -1.16 15.49
C ASN A 237 10.99 -1.97 14.51
N GLN A 238 11.44 -2.01 13.26
CA GLN A 238 10.78 -2.72 12.18
C GLN A 238 11.74 -3.66 11.49
N ALA A 239 11.34 -4.91 11.31
CA ALA A 239 12.13 -5.90 10.56
C ALA A 239 11.25 -6.46 9.44
N LYS A 240 11.72 -6.37 8.21
CA LYS A 240 11.04 -6.84 7.04
C LYS A 240 11.92 -7.78 6.22
N GLY A 241 11.29 -8.68 5.48
CA GLY A 241 11.97 -9.55 4.54
C GLY A 241 11.04 -9.98 3.45
N PHE A 242 11.58 -10.14 2.26
CA PHE A 242 10.86 -10.62 1.10
C PHE A 242 11.71 -11.62 0.33
N GLY A 243 11.08 -12.60 -0.30
CA GLY A 243 11.74 -13.53 -1.19
C GLY A 243 10.85 -13.91 -2.37
N TYR A 244 11.50 -14.03 -3.52
CA TYR A 244 10.92 -14.55 -4.75
C TYR A 244 11.82 -15.65 -5.30
N LEU A 245 11.25 -16.82 -5.56
CA LEU A 245 11.93 -17.96 -6.11
C LEU A 245 11.13 -18.47 -7.32
N SER A 246 11.77 -18.67 -8.45
CA SER A 246 11.16 -19.12 -9.68
C SER A 246 11.91 -20.31 -10.23
N TYR A 247 11.17 -21.31 -10.71
CA TYR A 247 11.69 -22.53 -11.35
C TYR A 247 11.02 -22.76 -12.69
N LEU A 248 11.81 -22.88 -13.76
CA LEU A 248 11.34 -23.21 -15.11
C LEU A 248 11.09 -24.70 -15.21
N LEU A 249 9.83 -25.11 -15.38
CA LEU A 249 9.47 -26.48 -15.68
C LEU A 249 9.89 -26.84 -17.12
N ASP A 250 9.62 -25.93 -18.04
CA ASP A 250 9.99 -25.94 -19.45
C ASP A 250 10.07 -24.51 -20.01
N GLU A 251 10.18 -24.32 -21.33
CA GLU A 251 10.27 -22.99 -21.98
C GLU A 251 8.95 -22.19 -21.95
N ASP A 252 7.84 -22.81 -21.60
CA ASP A 252 6.50 -22.23 -21.62
C ASP A 252 5.85 -22.19 -20.22
N THR A 253 6.49 -22.77 -19.20
CA THR A 253 5.86 -22.92 -17.87
C THR A 253 6.86 -22.71 -16.75
N ARG A 254 6.48 -21.90 -15.77
CA ARG A 254 7.23 -21.75 -14.51
C ARG A 254 6.36 -21.90 -13.28
N VAL A 255 6.95 -22.39 -12.22
CA VAL A 255 6.40 -22.31 -10.85
C VAL A 255 7.18 -21.26 -10.10
N SER A 256 6.49 -20.39 -9.40
CA SER A 256 7.13 -19.39 -8.53
C SER A 256 6.54 -19.42 -7.13
N PHE A 257 7.40 -19.12 -6.17
CA PHE A 257 7.00 -18.93 -4.77
C PHE A 257 7.53 -17.59 -4.29
N MET A 258 6.62 -16.72 -3.83
CA MET A 258 6.97 -15.48 -3.15
C MET A 258 6.48 -15.50 -1.72
N PHE A 259 7.22 -14.88 -0.83
CA PHE A 259 6.83 -14.70 0.56
C PHE A 259 7.31 -13.36 1.10
N GLY A 260 6.58 -12.84 2.07
CA GLY A 260 6.95 -11.63 2.78
C GLY A 260 6.70 -11.79 4.27
N VAL A 261 7.52 -11.14 5.07
CA VAL A 261 7.40 -11.08 6.53
C VAL A 261 7.68 -9.67 7.00
N ALA A 262 6.88 -9.18 7.96
CA ALA A 262 7.14 -7.95 8.68
C ALA A 262 6.84 -8.17 10.17
N ASN A 263 7.66 -7.58 11.04
CA ASN A 263 7.48 -7.57 12.50
C ASN A 263 7.88 -6.19 12.99
N ASN A 264 6.87 -5.38 13.25
CA ASN A 264 7.01 -3.97 13.58
C ASN A 264 6.62 -3.77 15.06
N ARG A 265 7.33 -2.89 15.74
CA ARG A 265 7.06 -2.51 17.13
C ARG A 265 7.12 -1.01 17.24
N PHE A 266 6.11 -0.44 17.85
CA PHE A 266 5.94 0.98 18.03
C PHE A 266 5.73 1.30 19.51
N GLN A 267 6.32 2.39 19.95
CA GLN A 267 5.78 3.19 21.04
C GLN A 267 4.75 4.15 20.43
N ILE A 268 3.78 4.58 21.22
CA ILE A 268 2.77 5.54 20.80
C ILE A 268 3.18 6.91 21.37
N PRO A 269 3.43 7.91 20.53
CA PRO A 269 3.83 9.23 21.01
C PRO A 269 2.65 9.91 21.69
N ASN A 270 2.94 10.61 22.77
CA ASN A 270 1.94 11.27 23.61
C ASN A 270 2.17 12.77 23.77
N LYS A 271 1.09 13.48 24.10
CA LYS A 271 1.12 14.91 24.39
C LYS A 271 1.40 15.13 25.90
N PRO A 272 2.52 15.77 26.27
CA PRO A 272 2.77 16.09 27.69
C PRO A 272 1.88 17.21 28.19
N GLY A 273 1.66 17.25 29.52
CA GLY A 273 0.90 18.30 30.17
C GLY A 273 -0.62 18.21 29.99
N GLN A 274 -1.14 17.02 29.74
CA GLN A 274 -2.59 16.78 29.76
C GLN A 274 -3.08 16.78 31.21
N GLU A 275 -4.26 17.39 31.43
CA GLU A 275 -4.95 17.33 32.72
C GLU A 275 -5.84 16.08 32.77
N PRO A 276 -5.92 15.41 33.94
CA PRO A 276 -6.80 14.24 34.10
C PRO A 276 -8.27 14.60 33.84
N SER A 277 -8.93 13.79 33.04
CA SER A 277 -10.37 13.89 32.76
C SER A 277 -11.21 13.01 33.71
N TYR A 278 -10.57 11.96 34.26
CA TYR A 278 -11.22 10.96 35.10
C TYR A 278 -10.44 10.75 36.41
N GLN A 279 -11.13 10.20 37.41
CA GLN A 279 -10.54 9.87 38.70
C GLN A 279 -10.37 8.34 38.84
N LEU A 280 -9.20 7.92 39.30
CA LEU A 280 -8.87 6.51 39.55
C LEU A 280 -8.53 6.31 41.03
N ASP A 281 -9.18 5.33 41.68
CA ASP A 281 -8.93 5.02 43.11
C ASP A 281 -7.44 4.78 43.40
N GLY A 282 -6.94 5.50 44.41
CA GLY A 282 -5.54 5.40 44.84
C GLY A 282 -4.51 6.10 43.95
N VAL A 283 -4.94 6.91 43.01
CA VAL A 283 -4.07 7.70 42.12
C VAL A 283 -4.43 9.17 42.24
N ASP A 284 -3.55 9.96 42.87
CA ASP A 284 -3.75 11.39 43.08
C ASP A 284 -3.38 12.25 41.88
N GLY A 285 -2.72 11.66 40.86
CA GLY A 285 -2.32 12.32 39.62
C GLY A 285 -1.37 11.45 38.80
N PHE A 286 -1.28 11.74 37.50
CA PHE A 286 -0.40 11.05 36.59
C PHE A 286 0.19 12.08 35.59
N ASP A 287 1.50 12.05 35.40
CA ASP A 287 2.17 12.90 34.42
C ASP A 287 2.01 12.27 33.03
N SER A 288 1.26 12.93 32.14
CA SER A 288 0.99 12.42 30.78
C SER A 288 2.27 12.20 29.94
N ALA A 289 3.37 12.89 30.29
CA ALA A 289 4.67 12.60 29.68
C ALA A 289 5.21 11.19 29.97
N LYS A 290 4.59 10.44 30.89
CA LYS A 290 4.98 9.07 31.29
C LYS A 290 4.10 7.99 30.68
N LEU A 291 3.08 8.35 29.87
CA LEU A 291 2.28 7.39 29.14
C LEU A 291 3.19 6.41 28.37
N ASN A 292 2.88 5.12 28.46
CA ASN A 292 3.72 4.07 27.89
C ASN A 292 2.88 3.06 27.10
N GLU A 293 2.29 3.52 26.06
CA GLU A 293 1.50 2.74 25.12
C GLU A 293 2.39 2.08 24.06
N ARG A 294 2.07 0.87 23.66
CA ARG A 294 2.88 0.10 22.70
C ARG A 294 2.03 -0.71 21.77
N GLN A 295 2.46 -0.81 20.52
CA GLN A 295 1.85 -1.68 19.53
C GLN A 295 2.89 -2.59 18.89
N ARG A 296 2.49 -3.84 18.64
CA ARG A 296 3.26 -4.79 17.84
C ARG A 296 2.41 -5.31 16.70
N GLU A 297 3.02 -5.35 15.53
CA GLU A 297 2.38 -5.82 14.30
C GLU A 297 3.20 -6.94 13.69
N ILE A 298 2.52 -7.98 13.21
CA ILE A 298 3.14 -9.07 12.48
C ILE A 298 2.33 -9.28 11.20
N THR A 299 3.02 -9.30 10.06
CA THR A 299 2.46 -9.74 8.79
C THR A 299 3.33 -10.83 8.19
N ARG A 300 2.71 -11.86 7.64
CA ARG A 300 3.37 -12.91 6.86
C ARG A 300 2.45 -13.28 5.71
N PHE A 301 3.02 -13.45 4.55
CA PHE A 301 2.28 -14.02 3.43
C PHE A 301 3.17 -14.95 2.62
N GLY A 302 2.54 -15.90 1.93
CA GLY A 302 3.17 -16.77 0.96
C GLY A 302 2.24 -17.00 -0.22
N VAL A 303 2.79 -17.00 -1.43
CA VAL A 303 2.04 -17.23 -2.68
C VAL A 303 2.80 -18.21 -3.55
N LEU A 304 2.13 -19.29 -3.91
CA LEU A 304 2.60 -20.26 -4.90
C LEU A 304 1.85 -20.02 -6.20
N SER A 305 2.57 -19.79 -7.29
CA SER A 305 1.98 -19.52 -8.60
C SER A 305 2.50 -20.48 -9.66
N LEU A 306 1.59 -20.97 -10.49
CA LEU A 306 1.88 -21.64 -11.76
C LEU A 306 1.52 -20.66 -12.88
N GLN A 307 2.50 -20.31 -13.70
CA GLN A 307 2.34 -19.39 -14.81
C GLN A 307 2.87 -20.02 -16.09
N GLY A 308 2.20 -19.79 -17.19
CA GLY A 308 2.66 -20.33 -18.45
C GLY A 308 1.84 -19.92 -19.66
N HIS A 309 2.17 -20.60 -20.75
CA HIS A 309 1.52 -20.48 -22.04
C HIS A 309 1.01 -21.86 -22.46
N PHE A 310 -0.25 -21.95 -22.86
CA PHE A 310 -0.87 -23.18 -23.35
C PHE A 310 -1.67 -22.89 -24.63
N GLY A 311 -1.22 -23.43 -25.76
CA GLY A 311 -1.74 -23.09 -27.07
C GLY A 311 -1.53 -21.58 -27.34
N ASP A 312 -2.62 -20.82 -27.55
CA ASP A 312 -2.57 -19.38 -27.74
C ASP A 312 -2.89 -18.59 -26.43
N SER A 313 -3.00 -19.29 -25.30
CA SER A 313 -3.46 -18.68 -24.05
C SER A 313 -2.35 -18.53 -23.04
N ASP A 314 -2.19 -17.34 -22.49
CA ASP A 314 -1.40 -17.08 -21.30
C ASP A 314 -2.24 -17.32 -20.05
N TYR A 315 -1.64 -17.87 -19.00
CA TYR A 315 -2.33 -18.12 -17.74
C TYR A 315 -1.43 -17.91 -16.52
N GLN A 316 -2.08 -17.57 -15.41
CA GLN A 316 -1.50 -17.60 -14.07
C GLN A 316 -2.55 -18.13 -13.08
N VAL A 317 -2.17 -19.15 -12.31
CA VAL A 317 -2.97 -19.69 -11.21
C VAL A 317 -2.16 -19.61 -9.94
N SER A 318 -2.71 -18.99 -8.90
CA SER A 318 -2.00 -18.68 -7.66
C SER A 318 -2.79 -19.11 -6.44
N LEU A 319 -2.10 -19.74 -5.50
CA LEU A 319 -2.59 -20.05 -4.15
C LEU A 319 -1.82 -19.18 -3.16
N GLY A 320 -2.52 -18.48 -2.30
CA GLY A 320 -1.93 -17.58 -1.33
C GLY A 320 -2.46 -17.79 0.08
N GLU A 321 -1.61 -17.53 1.06
CA GLU A 321 -1.98 -17.41 2.47
C GLU A 321 -1.38 -16.12 3.01
N ARG A 322 -2.16 -15.39 3.83
CA ARG A 322 -1.67 -14.26 4.62
C ARG A 322 -2.12 -14.39 6.06
N TYR A 323 -1.22 -14.08 6.97
CA TYR A 323 -1.49 -13.96 8.40
C TYR A 323 -1.05 -12.57 8.87
N THR A 324 -1.93 -11.88 9.60
CA THR A 324 -1.62 -10.61 10.24
C THR A 324 -2.04 -10.64 11.70
N SER A 325 -1.32 -9.91 12.57
CA SER A 325 -1.73 -9.63 13.95
C SER A 325 -1.36 -8.22 14.35
N VAL A 326 -2.21 -7.61 15.19
CA VAL A 326 -1.96 -6.37 15.91
C VAL A 326 -2.19 -6.63 17.39
N ASP A 327 -1.17 -6.36 18.18
CA ASP A 327 -1.20 -6.45 19.64
C ASP A 327 -0.92 -5.04 20.21
N TYR A 328 -1.95 -4.36 20.73
CA TYR A 328 -1.84 -3.07 21.40
C TYR A 328 -1.92 -3.24 22.92
N ASN A 329 -1.04 -2.57 23.65
CA ASN A 329 -0.97 -2.55 25.09
C ASN A 329 -1.07 -1.11 25.59
N PRO A 330 -2.13 -0.74 26.34
CA PRO A 330 -2.34 0.58 26.91
C PRO A 330 -1.39 0.85 28.08
N ASP A 331 -1.29 2.11 28.50
CA ASP A 331 -0.88 2.45 29.85
C ASP A 331 -2.10 2.32 30.79
N PRO A 332 -2.15 1.30 31.67
CA PRO A 332 -3.36 0.99 32.42
C PRO A 332 -3.79 2.06 33.44
N ILE A 333 -2.90 3.00 33.79
CA ILE A 333 -3.19 4.12 34.69
C ILE A 333 -3.49 5.38 33.87
N GLY A 334 -2.56 5.73 32.98
CA GLY A 334 -2.65 6.97 32.20
C GLY A 334 -3.87 6.99 31.29
N ASP A 335 -4.11 5.91 30.52
CA ASP A 335 -5.25 5.83 29.62
C ASP A 335 -6.59 5.94 30.34
N LEU A 336 -6.72 5.31 31.52
CA LEU A 336 -7.92 5.47 32.34
C LEU A 336 -8.13 6.91 32.80
N ILE A 337 -7.06 7.58 33.25
CA ILE A 337 -7.16 8.95 33.79
C ILE A 337 -7.42 9.98 32.69
N PHE A 338 -6.79 9.84 31.53
CA PHE A 338 -6.92 10.82 30.43
C PHE A 338 -8.08 10.51 29.49
N ASN A 339 -8.30 9.23 29.16
CA ASN A 339 -9.21 8.80 28.11
C ASN A 339 -10.45 8.07 28.64
N GLY A 340 -10.47 7.65 29.92
CA GLY A 340 -11.56 6.87 30.54
C GLY A 340 -11.63 5.42 30.08
N VAL A 341 -10.67 4.97 29.29
CA VAL A 341 -10.58 3.61 28.77
C VAL A 341 -9.12 3.18 28.61
N ALA A 342 -8.77 2.00 29.10
CA ALA A 342 -7.47 1.36 28.87
C ALA A 342 -7.73 -0.04 28.28
N GLY A 343 -7.65 -0.15 26.95
CA GLY A 343 -7.99 -1.36 26.19
C GLY A 343 -6.75 -2.10 25.71
N THR A 344 -6.55 -3.33 26.16
CA THR A 344 -5.62 -4.28 25.54
C THR A 344 -6.30 -4.91 24.33
N ILE A 345 -5.71 -4.76 23.16
CA ILE A 345 -6.25 -5.22 21.88
C ILE A 345 -5.36 -6.31 21.32
N ALA A 346 -5.93 -7.46 21.00
CA ALA A 346 -5.25 -8.54 20.28
C ALA A 346 -6.12 -8.98 19.10
N ARG A 347 -5.71 -8.61 17.90
CA ARG A 347 -6.42 -8.93 16.66
C ARG A 347 -5.56 -9.76 15.75
N THR A 348 -6.17 -10.73 15.08
CA THR A 348 -5.53 -11.52 14.05
C THR A 348 -6.45 -11.68 12.85
N ASN A 349 -5.87 -11.80 11.65
CA ASN A 349 -6.59 -12.26 10.47
C ASN A 349 -5.71 -13.25 9.68
N ARG A 350 -6.31 -14.37 9.28
CA ARG A 350 -5.73 -15.30 8.34
C ARG A 350 -6.59 -15.33 7.08
N ALA A 351 -5.99 -15.11 5.94
CA ALA A 351 -6.65 -15.13 4.64
C ALA A 351 -6.02 -16.20 3.75
N ASP A 352 -6.85 -17.13 3.25
CA ASP A 352 -6.48 -18.13 2.24
C ASP A 352 -7.08 -17.72 0.89
N THR A 353 -6.30 -17.69 -0.20
CA THR A 353 -6.73 -17.18 -1.50
C THR A 353 -6.44 -18.15 -2.64
N LEU A 354 -7.32 -18.13 -3.64
CA LEU A 354 -7.12 -18.72 -4.96
C LEU A 354 -7.42 -17.65 -6.00
N GLN A 355 -6.49 -17.44 -6.91
CA GLN A 355 -6.65 -16.56 -8.07
C GLN A 355 -6.26 -17.30 -9.33
N ALA A 356 -7.04 -17.13 -10.41
CA ALA A 356 -6.74 -17.67 -11.71
C ALA A 356 -7.10 -16.64 -12.79
N ASP A 357 -6.13 -16.30 -13.62
CA ASP A 357 -6.24 -15.32 -14.69
C ASP A 357 -5.78 -15.95 -16.02
N PHE A 358 -6.54 -15.72 -17.08
CA PHE A 358 -6.29 -16.21 -18.41
C PHE A 358 -6.41 -15.08 -19.44
N SER A 359 -5.58 -15.13 -20.48
CA SER A 359 -5.62 -14.22 -21.63
C SER A 359 -5.48 -15.03 -22.91
N THR A 360 -6.47 -14.93 -23.80
CA THR A 360 -6.52 -15.73 -25.03
C THR A 360 -6.77 -14.81 -26.22
N PRO A 361 -5.78 -14.56 -27.10
CA PRO A 361 -6.01 -13.88 -28.35
C PRO A 361 -6.85 -14.76 -29.29
N ILE A 362 -7.88 -14.17 -29.90
CA ILE A 362 -8.76 -14.83 -30.86
C ILE A 362 -8.89 -13.96 -32.13
N ALA A 363 -9.42 -14.56 -33.21
CA ALA A 363 -9.62 -13.89 -34.48
C ALA A 363 -8.33 -13.20 -35.04
N GLY A 364 -7.20 -13.90 -34.94
CA GLY A 364 -5.91 -13.40 -35.41
C GLY A 364 -5.37 -12.20 -34.59
N GLY A 365 -5.74 -12.11 -33.30
CA GLY A 365 -5.31 -11.03 -32.40
C GLY A 365 -6.17 -9.77 -32.45
N THR A 366 -7.25 -9.77 -33.24
CA THR A 366 -8.22 -8.64 -33.25
C THR A 366 -8.96 -8.53 -31.90
N HIS A 367 -9.18 -9.64 -31.24
CA HIS A 367 -9.77 -9.74 -29.92
C HIS A 367 -8.79 -10.43 -28.95
N THR A 368 -8.77 -9.99 -27.71
CA THR A 368 -8.10 -10.66 -26.61
C THR A 368 -9.10 -10.88 -25.48
N LEU A 369 -9.53 -12.13 -25.36
CA LEU A 369 -10.45 -12.53 -24.32
C LEU A 369 -9.70 -12.77 -23.01
N ARG A 370 -10.07 -12.04 -21.93
CA ARG A 370 -9.53 -12.25 -20.59
C ARG A 370 -10.64 -12.69 -19.66
N TYR A 371 -10.34 -13.70 -18.85
CA TYR A 371 -11.30 -14.26 -17.90
C TYR A 371 -10.56 -14.82 -16.69
N GLY A 372 -11.24 -14.83 -15.56
CA GLY A 372 -10.61 -15.31 -14.34
C GLY A 372 -11.54 -15.34 -13.16
N ALA A 373 -10.98 -15.84 -12.05
CA ALA A 373 -11.66 -16.02 -10.79
C ALA A 373 -10.77 -15.63 -9.63
N TYR A 374 -11.38 -15.09 -8.59
CA TYR A 374 -10.76 -14.82 -7.29
C TYR A 374 -11.65 -15.36 -6.18
N VAL A 375 -11.05 -16.07 -5.24
CA VAL A 375 -11.73 -16.56 -4.02
C VAL A 375 -10.84 -16.24 -2.84
N SER A 376 -11.39 -15.62 -1.80
CA SER A 376 -10.73 -15.42 -0.50
C SER A 376 -11.60 -16.01 0.60
N SER A 377 -10.96 -16.64 1.59
CA SER A 377 -11.56 -17.07 2.85
C SER A 377 -10.75 -16.46 3.99
N GLU A 378 -11.36 -15.57 4.76
CA GLU A 378 -10.70 -14.84 5.85
C GLU A 378 -11.27 -15.27 7.20
N HIS A 379 -10.38 -15.34 8.19
CA HIS A 379 -10.66 -15.79 9.55
C HIS A 379 -10.18 -14.73 10.56
N PRO A 380 -10.88 -13.58 10.65
CA PRO A 380 -10.56 -12.57 11.64
C PRO A 380 -10.88 -13.07 13.05
N SER A 381 -10.08 -12.67 14.02
CA SER A 381 -10.25 -12.95 15.45
C SER A 381 -9.90 -11.70 16.24
N SER A 382 -10.67 -11.41 17.27
CA SER A 382 -10.46 -10.29 18.19
C SER A 382 -10.59 -10.79 19.62
N ASP A 383 -9.55 -10.57 20.43
CA ASP A 383 -9.51 -10.85 21.85
C ASP A 383 -9.14 -9.55 22.58
N ASN A 384 -10.14 -8.76 22.97
CA ASN A 384 -9.92 -7.45 23.57
C ASN A 384 -10.37 -7.46 25.05
N THR A 385 -9.63 -6.75 25.87
CA THR A 385 -9.97 -6.55 27.28
C THR A 385 -9.76 -5.09 27.63
N SER A 386 -10.84 -4.39 28.01
CA SER A 386 -10.82 -2.97 28.33
C SER A 386 -11.16 -2.73 29.79
N LEU A 387 -10.37 -1.89 30.45
CA LEU A 387 -10.73 -1.26 31.71
C LEU A 387 -11.45 0.05 31.39
N VAL A 388 -12.62 0.27 31.97
CA VAL A 388 -13.44 1.46 31.77
C VAL A 388 -14.11 1.82 33.12
N PHE A 389 -14.52 3.06 33.28
CA PHE A 389 -15.31 3.43 34.45
C PHE A 389 -16.81 3.27 34.19
N PRO A 390 -17.60 2.91 35.21
CA PRO A 390 -19.05 3.08 35.18
C PRO A 390 -19.41 4.54 34.89
N ALA A 391 -20.40 4.77 34.04
CA ALA A 391 -20.85 6.10 33.66
C ALA A 391 -22.38 6.19 33.67
N ASP A 392 -22.89 7.41 33.77
CA ASP A 392 -24.31 7.73 33.59
C ASP A 392 -24.69 7.78 32.09
N GLN A 393 -25.94 8.13 31.79
CA GLN A 393 -26.44 8.21 30.41
C GLN A 393 -25.73 9.28 29.56
N ASP A 394 -25.15 10.27 30.21
CA ASP A 394 -24.41 11.36 29.57
C ASP A 394 -22.91 11.05 29.42
N GLY A 395 -22.47 9.86 29.83
CA GLY A 395 -21.06 9.43 29.76
C GLY A 395 -20.20 9.92 30.92
N ASN A 396 -20.78 10.60 31.93
CA ASN A 396 -20.02 11.09 33.07
C ASN A 396 -19.68 9.93 34.02
N GLN A 397 -18.44 9.89 34.45
CA GLN A 397 -17.94 8.89 35.38
C GLN A 397 -18.77 8.89 36.71
N THR A 398 -19.26 7.73 37.13
CA THR A 398 -20.03 7.55 38.38
C THR A 398 -19.27 6.79 39.46
N SER A 399 -18.15 6.17 39.16
CA SER A 399 -17.26 5.45 40.07
C SER A 399 -15.81 5.62 39.69
N SER A 400 -14.90 5.81 40.66
CA SER A 400 -13.45 5.79 40.48
C SER A 400 -12.81 4.41 40.44
N THR A 401 -13.61 3.37 40.68
CA THR A 401 -13.18 1.97 40.50
C THR A 401 -13.55 1.49 39.11
N PRO A 402 -12.57 1.14 38.26
CA PRO A 402 -12.85 0.67 36.90
C PRO A 402 -13.49 -0.74 36.92
N ILE A 403 -14.23 -1.03 35.86
CA ILE A 403 -14.74 -2.35 35.54
C ILE A 403 -14.04 -2.90 34.28
N THR A 404 -14.09 -4.23 34.14
CA THR A 404 -13.50 -4.90 32.98
C THR A 404 -14.59 -5.27 31.98
N ILE A 405 -14.42 -4.84 30.72
CA ILE A 405 -15.20 -5.31 29.57
C ILE A 405 -14.32 -6.27 28.78
N VAL A 406 -14.84 -7.46 28.51
CA VAL A 406 -14.18 -8.45 27.66
C VAL A 406 -14.97 -8.57 26.38
N ASP A 407 -14.31 -8.27 25.27
CA ASP A 407 -14.84 -8.40 23.92
C ASP A 407 -14.07 -9.53 23.21
N ASN A 408 -14.69 -10.70 23.20
CA ASN A 408 -14.23 -11.86 22.43
C ASN A 408 -15.25 -12.08 21.31
N ALA A 409 -15.17 -11.26 20.27
CA ALA A 409 -16.08 -11.34 19.15
C ALA A 409 -16.13 -12.76 18.56
N PRO A 410 -17.31 -13.28 18.24
CA PRO A 410 -17.40 -14.58 17.58
C PRO A 410 -16.63 -14.54 16.27
N HIS A 411 -15.77 -15.53 16.05
CA HIS A 411 -15.01 -15.67 14.82
C HIS A 411 -15.95 -15.73 13.63
N ILE A 412 -15.83 -14.78 12.70
CA ILE A 412 -16.52 -14.84 11.42
C ILE A 412 -15.60 -15.49 10.40
N ASN A 413 -16.21 -16.26 9.51
CA ASN A 413 -15.55 -16.73 8.29
C ASN A 413 -16.03 -15.86 7.14
N ALA A 414 -15.26 -14.86 6.76
CA ALA A 414 -15.60 -14.01 5.65
C ALA A 414 -15.14 -14.65 4.34
N LYS A 415 -16.02 -14.67 3.35
CA LYS A 415 -15.72 -15.22 2.02
C LYS A 415 -16.00 -14.18 0.95
N THR A 416 -15.05 -14.02 0.05
CA THR A 416 -15.19 -13.15 -1.11
C THR A 416 -15.00 -13.96 -2.38
N TYR A 417 -15.89 -13.78 -3.34
CA TYR A 417 -15.86 -14.42 -4.65
C TYR A 417 -15.92 -13.37 -5.75
N GLY A 418 -15.06 -13.48 -6.74
CA GLY A 418 -15.08 -12.66 -7.92
C GLY A 418 -14.90 -13.50 -9.17
N LEU A 419 -15.73 -13.29 -10.19
CA LEU A 419 -15.60 -13.86 -11.53
C LEU A 419 -15.64 -12.74 -12.54
N TYR A 420 -14.77 -12.77 -13.54
CA TYR A 420 -14.80 -11.79 -14.62
C TYR A 420 -14.62 -12.41 -16.00
N LEU A 421 -15.20 -11.73 -16.97
CA LEU A 421 -15.03 -11.98 -18.40
C LEU A 421 -14.98 -10.63 -19.11
N GLN A 422 -13.94 -10.42 -19.92
CA GLN A 422 -13.77 -9.19 -20.70
C GLN A 422 -13.12 -9.46 -22.03
N ASP A 423 -13.38 -8.60 -23.00
CA ASP A 423 -12.75 -8.61 -24.30
C ASP A 423 -12.06 -7.26 -24.57
N GLU A 424 -10.84 -7.33 -25.04
CA GLU A 424 -10.12 -6.23 -25.61
C GLU A 424 -10.21 -6.35 -27.14
N TRP A 425 -11.00 -5.50 -27.74
CA TRP A 425 -11.27 -5.50 -29.16
C TRP A 425 -10.54 -4.35 -29.87
N ASN A 426 -9.61 -4.69 -30.73
CA ASN A 426 -8.95 -3.75 -31.64
C ASN A 426 -9.88 -3.43 -32.82
N LEU A 427 -10.76 -2.44 -32.62
CA LEU A 427 -11.73 -1.98 -33.63
C LEU A 427 -11.02 -1.44 -34.88
N SER A 428 -9.85 -0.88 -34.72
CA SER A 428 -8.93 -0.45 -35.77
C SER A 428 -7.51 -0.31 -35.21
N ASP A 429 -6.53 -0.02 -36.07
CA ASP A 429 -5.13 0.28 -35.63
C ASP A 429 -5.03 1.45 -34.64
N LYS A 430 -6.09 2.24 -34.49
CA LYS A 430 -6.11 3.44 -33.64
C LYS A 430 -7.12 3.38 -32.48
N LEU A 431 -8.06 2.45 -32.51
CA LEU A 431 -9.14 2.40 -31.54
C LEU A 431 -9.24 1.00 -30.95
N THR A 432 -8.99 0.92 -29.64
CA THR A 432 -9.22 -0.28 -28.82
C THR A 432 -10.39 -0.03 -27.90
N MET A 433 -11.29 -1.01 -27.80
CA MET A 433 -12.41 -1.04 -26.85
C MET A 433 -12.21 -2.20 -25.90
N ASN A 434 -12.23 -1.92 -24.60
CA ASN A 434 -12.33 -2.92 -23.55
C ASN A 434 -13.77 -2.97 -23.04
N TYR A 435 -14.40 -4.12 -23.05
CA TYR A 435 -15.73 -4.29 -22.45
C TYR A 435 -15.82 -5.64 -21.74
N GLY A 436 -16.58 -5.66 -20.66
CA GLY A 436 -16.69 -6.87 -19.88
C GLY A 436 -17.68 -6.77 -18.73
N VAL A 437 -17.74 -7.83 -17.98
CA VAL A 437 -18.61 -7.96 -16.82
C VAL A 437 -17.86 -8.68 -15.69
N ARG A 438 -18.10 -8.23 -14.48
CA ARG A 438 -17.61 -8.87 -13.26
C ARG A 438 -18.81 -9.20 -12.36
N ALA A 439 -18.79 -10.37 -11.75
CA ALA A 439 -19.72 -10.78 -10.71
C ALA A 439 -18.96 -10.96 -9.40
N ASP A 440 -19.34 -10.19 -8.40
CA ASP A 440 -18.76 -10.25 -7.06
C ASP A 440 -19.81 -10.69 -6.05
N LYS A 441 -19.38 -11.46 -5.04
CA LYS A 441 -20.16 -11.79 -3.86
C LYS A 441 -19.28 -11.78 -2.62
N VAL A 442 -19.78 -11.16 -1.55
CA VAL A 442 -19.24 -11.25 -0.20
C VAL A 442 -20.23 -11.98 0.70
N ASP A 443 -19.71 -12.80 1.61
CA ASP A 443 -20.45 -13.51 2.65
C ASP A 443 -19.64 -13.40 3.95
N ALA A 444 -19.97 -12.40 4.74
CA ALA A 444 -19.30 -12.01 5.97
C ALA A 444 -20.33 -11.52 7.00
N TYR A 445 -20.17 -10.35 7.62
CA TYR A 445 -21.22 -9.70 8.43
C TYR A 445 -22.49 -9.44 7.60
N VAL A 446 -22.28 -9.12 6.31
CA VAL A 446 -23.37 -9.01 5.33
C VAL A 446 -23.18 -10.02 4.21
N SER A 447 -24.27 -10.49 3.61
CA SER A 447 -24.26 -11.37 2.43
C SER A 447 -24.78 -10.59 1.23
N GLU A 448 -23.88 -10.03 0.44
CA GLU A 448 -24.19 -9.15 -0.67
C GLU A 448 -23.45 -9.52 -1.96
N GLY A 449 -23.91 -9.03 -3.09
CA GLY A 449 -23.24 -9.22 -4.36
C GLY A 449 -23.73 -8.28 -5.43
N GLN A 450 -22.96 -8.21 -6.53
CA GLN A 450 -23.28 -7.36 -7.66
C GLN A 450 -22.75 -7.93 -8.97
N ILE A 451 -23.47 -7.65 -10.06
CA ILE A 451 -22.97 -7.76 -11.43
C ILE A 451 -22.56 -6.38 -11.91
N SER A 452 -21.32 -6.25 -12.38
CA SER A 452 -20.64 -4.99 -12.65
C SER A 452 -20.17 -4.91 -14.10
N PRO A 453 -20.98 -4.33 -15.03
CA PRO A 453 -20.56 -4.08 -16.39
C PRO A 453 -19.50 -2.96 -16.45
N ARG A 454 -18.62 -3.04 -17.43
CA ARG A 454 -17.55 -2.07 -17.69
C ARG A 454 -17.31 -1.91 -19.16
N ILE A 455 -16.94 -0.69 -19.56
CA ILE A 455 -16.54 -0.37 -20.93
C ILE A 455 -15.52 0.77 -20.90
N GLY A 456 -14.48 0.64 -21.70
CA GLY A 456 -13.44 1.65 -21.87
C GLY A 456 -12.98 1.72 -23.31
N PHE A 457 -12.49 2.87 -23.71
CA PHE A 457 -11.96 3.15 -25.03
C PHE A 457 -10.59 3.79 -24.92
N VAL A 458 -9.66 3.34 -25.76
CA VAL A 458 -8.37 3.98 -26.00
C VAL A 458 -8.28 4.35 -27.46
N TYR A 459 -8.11 5.62 -27.76
CA TYR A 459 -8.03 6.15 -29.12
C TYR A 459 -6.69 6.85 -29.38
N GLN A 460 -5.89 6.28 -30.27
CA GLN A 460 -4.65 6.86 -30.73
C GLN A 460 -4.95 7.90 -31.82
N LEU A 461 -5.21 9.15 -31.39
CA LEU A 461 -5.57 10.25 -32.30
C LEU A 461 -4.43 10.53 -33.30
N SER A 462 -3.19 10.53 -32.79
CA SER A 462 -1.96 10.67 -33.59
C SER A 462 -0.84 9.82 -32.99
N GLY A 463 0.35 9.78 -33.63
CA GLY A 463 1.51 9.11 -33.05
C GLY A 463 1.98 9.66 -31.69
N THR A 464 1.47 10.84 -31.29
CA THR A 464 1.86 11.55 -30.07
C THR A 464 0.70 11.82 -29.11
N THR A 465 -0.55 11.55 -29.52
CA THR A 465 -1.75 11.89 -28.75
C THR A 465 -2.62 10.66 -28.54
N THR A 466 -2.85 10.29 -27.31
CA THR A 466 -3.77 9.22 -26.91
C THR A 466 -4.92 9.79 -26.08
N LEU A 467 -6.14 9.42 -26.40
CA LEU A 467 -7.35 9.72 -25.64
C LEU A 467 -7.86 8.44 -24.98
N HIS A 468 -8.41 8.54 -23.82
CA HIS A 468 -9.16 7.46 -23.22
C HIS A 468 -10.48 7.97 -22.61
N ALA A 469 -11.46 7.08 -22.49
CA ALA A 469 -12.68 7.31 -21.75
C ALA A 469 -13.24 5.97 -21.27
N GLY A 470 -13.84 5.96 -20.09
CA GLY A 470 -14.34 4.74 -19.50
C GLY A 470 -15.57 4.92 -18.61
N TYR A 471 -16.29 3.81 -18.45
CA TYR A 471 -17.34 3.62 -17.46
C TYR A 471 -17.14 2.29 -16.76
N ALA A 472 -17.21 2.31 -15.43
CA ALA A 472 -17.20 1.12 -14.61
C ALA A 472 -18.31 1.18 -13.55
N ARG A 473 -18.98 0.05 -13.33
CA ARG A 473 -19.76 -0.18 -12.13
C ARG A 473 -18.91 -0.93 -11.13
N TYR A 474 -18.83 -0.43 -9.88
CA TYR A 474 -17.98 -0.99 -8.83
C TYR A 474 -18.79 -1.53 -7.67
N PHE A 475 -18.22 -2.53 -7.01
CA PHE A 475 -18.70 -3.14 -5.78
C PHE A 475 -17.50 -3.31 -4.84
N THR A 476 -17.57 -2.70 -3.66
CA THR A 476 -16.54 -2.77 -2.63
C THR A 476 -17.18 -3.32 -1.35
N PRO A 477 -16.81 -4.53 -0.91
CA PRO A 477 -17.27 -5.07 0.36
C PRO A 477 -16.67 -4.29 1.54
N PRO A 478 -17.36 -4.23 2.70
CA PRO A 478 -16.78 -3.65 3.91
C PRO A 478 -15.54 -4.45 4.33
N PRO A 479 -14.58 -3.82 5.03
CA PRO A 479 -13.47 -4.52 5.65
C PRO A 479 -13.96 -5.59 6.64
N THR A 480 -13.23 -6.69 6.77
CA THR A 480 -13.62 -7.84 7.61
C THR A 480 -13.05 -7.78 9.01
N GLU A 481 -12.07 -6.91 9.23
CA GLU A 481 -11.28 -6.82 10.48
C GLU A 481 -11.82 -5.82 11.50
N LEU A 482 -12.93 -5.17 11.22
CA LEU A 482 -13.44 -4.06 11.99
C LEU A 482 -14.35 -4.51 13.12
N ILE A 483 -14.48 -3.66 14.18
CA ILE A 483 -15.30 -3.97 15.34
C ILE A 483 -16.77 -4.11 14.94
N SER A 484 -17.42 -5.14 15.46
CA SER A 484 -18.84 -5.33 15.18
C SER A 484 -19.72 -4.40 16.04
N PRO A 485 -20.93 -4.04 15.58
CA PRO A 485 -21.89 -3.29 16.39
C PRO A 485 -22.25 -3.97 17.73
N THR A 486 -22.21 -5.30 17.81
CA THR A 486 -22.47 -6.05 19.04
C THR A 486 -21.40 -5.84 20.09
N ASP A 487 -20.13 -5.71 19.67
CA ASP A 487 -19.02 -5.49 20.59
C ASP A 487 -19.07 -4.07 21.17
N ILE A 488 -19.47 -3.11 20.37
CA ILE A 488 -19.68 -1.72 20.79
C ILE A 488 -20.76 -1.61 21.86
N ALA A 489 -21.84 -2.38 21.76
CA ALA A 489 -22.93 -2.38 22.74
C ALA A 489 -22.50 -2.82 24.14
N LEU A 490 -21.39 -3.55 24.28
CA LEU A 490 -20.85 -3.95 25.59
C LEU A 490 -20.40 -2.75 26.45
N PHE A 491 -20.10 -1.62 25.83
CA PHE A 491 -19.61 -0.42 26.51
C PHE A 491 -20.71 0.53 27.01
N GLN A 492 -21.98 0.20 26.82
CA GLN A 492 -23.09 0.99 27.35
C GLN A 492 -23.04 1.09 28.89
N GLY A 493 -23.26 2.30 29.46
CA GLY A 493 -23.11 2.61 30.86
C GLY A 493 -21.67 2.70 31.36
N THR A 494 -20.73 2.95 30.43
CA THR A 494 -19.31 3.16 30.75
C THR A 494 -18.78 4.48 30.13
N THR A 495 -17.61 4.92 30.57
CA THR A 495 -16.91 6.09 30.03
C THR A 495 -16.52 5.95 28.56
N ASN A 496 -16.61 4.77 27.98
CA ASN A 496 -16.39 4.49 26.56
C ASN A 496 -17.71 4.18 25.81
N GLN A 497 -18.87 4.56 26.39
CA GLN A 497 -20.14 4.42 25.69
C GLN A 497 -20.24 5.40 24.51
N LEU A 498 -20.96 4.98 23.48
CA LEU A 498 -21.18 5.80 22.31
C LEU A 498 -22.48 6.62 22.41
N PRO A 499 -22.55 7.78 21.72
CA PRO A 499 -23.66 8.72 21.86
C PRO A 499 -25.01 8.19 21.35
N THR A 500 -25.04 7.15 20.55
CA THR A 500 -26.28 6.61 19.97
C THR A 500 -26.34 5.08 20.03
N ASP A 501 -27.54 4.53 20.22
CA ASP A 501 -27.79 3.09 20.31
C ASP A 501 -28.00 2.41 18.95
N VAL A 502 -27.81 3.14 17.84
CA VAL A 502 -28.13 2.62 16.51
C VAL A 502 -27.01 1.73 16.01
N ASN A 503 -27.29 0.44 15.99
CA ASN A 503 -26.40 -0.62 15.53
C ASN A 503 -26.92 -1.20 14.22
N ALA A 504 -26.26 -0.87 13.11
CA ALA A 504 -26.51 -1.48 11.82
C ALA A 504 -25.17 -1.96 11.23
N GLU A 505 -25.18 -3.16 10.67
CA GLU A 505 -24.02 -3.71 9.99
C GLU A 505 -23.62 -2.86 8.79
N THR A 506 -22.32 -2.67 8.57
CA THR A 506 -21.79 -1.91 7.46
C THR A 506 -22.06 -2.61 6.14
N LEU A 507 -22.60 -1.88 5.18
CA LEU A 507 -23.02 -2.36 3.87
C LEU A 507 -21.90 -2.25 2.85
N SER A 508 -21.96 -3.10 1.80
CA SER A 508 -21.07 -2.96 0.65
C SER A 508 -21.36 -1.67 -0.13
N GLU A 509 -20.32 -0.99 -0.50
CA GLU A 509 -20.37 0.17 -1.35
C GLU A 509 -20.66 -0.21 -2.81
N ARG A 510 -21.43 0.62 -3.52
CA ARG A 510 -21.74 0.48 -4.94
C ARG A 510 -21.56 1.82 -5.64
N SER A 511 -20.81 1.82 -6.75
CA SER A 511 -20.57 3.07 -7.45
C SER A 511 -20.66 2.95 -8.98
N HIS A 512 -20.95 4.08 -9.61
CA HIS A 512 -20.81 4.33 -11.03
C HIS A 512 -19.67 5.29 -11.24
N TYR A 513 -18.65 4.85 -11.95
CA TYR A 513 -17.43 5.59 -12.21
C TYR A 513 -17.33 5.96 -13.69
N PHE A 514 -16.98 7.19 -13.97
CA PHE A 514 -16.74 7.73 -15.30
C PHE A 514 -15.40 8.46 -15.28
N ASP A 515 -14.60 8.25 -16.30
CA ASP A 515 -13.38 9.02 -16.52
C ASP A 515 -13.16 9.30 -18.01
N ALA A 516 -12.34 10.32 -18.28
CA ALA A 516 -11.83 10.62 -19.60
C ALA A 516 -10.53 11.40 -19.45
N GLY A 517 -9.59 11.12 -20.34
CA GLY A 517 -8.30 11.78 -20.31
C GLY A 517 -7.61 11.85 -21.66
N ILE A 518 -6.53 12.60 -21.66
CA ILE A 518 -5.63 12.80 -22.79
C ILE A 518 -4.19 12.68 -22.33
N SER A 519 -3.38 11.94 -23.08
CA SER A 519 -1.93 11.92 -22.97
C SER A 519 -1.31 12.47 -24.25
N GLN A 520 -0.40 13.42 -24.10
CA GLN A 520 0.24 14.13 -25.20
C GLN A 520 1.76 14.11 -25.07
N LYS A 521 2.46 13.54 -26.05
CA LYS A 521 3.91 13.70 -26.19
C LYS A 521 4.21 14.99 -26.97
N ILE A 522 5.17 15.79 -26.49
CA ILE A 522 5.63 17.02 -27.14
C ILE A 522 7.13 16.90 -27.37
N GLY A 523 7.51 16.78 -28.64
CA GLY A 523 8.87 16.39 -29.03
C GLY A 523 9.22 15.02 -28.43
N ASP A 524 10.51 14.81 -28.15
CA ASP A 524 11.03 13.56 -27.63
C ASP A 524 11.11 13.54 -26.09
N ASN A 525 10.92 14.69 -25.44
CA ASN A 525 11.28 14.90 -24.05
C ASN A 525 10.11 15.06 -23.11
N TRP A 526 8.95 15.55 -23.57
CA TRP A 526 7.80 15.84 -22.72
C TRP A 526 6.67 14.83 -22.91
N THR A 527 6.07 14.41 -21.81
CA THR A 527 4.76 13.76 -21.79
C THR A 527 3.84 14.52 -20.84
N LEU A 528 2.67 14.94 -21.34
CA LEU A 528 1.64 15.63 -20.56
C LEU A 528 0.42 14.74 -20.46
N GLY A 529 -0.22 14.70 -19.28
CA GLY A 529 -1.47 14.02 -19.02
C GLY A 529 -2.50 14.96 -18.42
N LEU A 530 -3.75 14.81 -18.82
CA LEU A 530 -4.90 15.49 -18.20
C LEU A 530 -6.04 14.49 -18.10
N ASP A 531 -6.54 14.25 -16.89
CA ASP A 531 -7.62 13.34 -16.59
C ASP A 531 -8.73 14.03 -15.82
N ALA A 532 -9.97 13.67 -16.09
CA ALA A 532 -11.15 14.12 -15.37
C ALA A 532 -12.03 12.93 -15.01
N TYR A 533 -12.52 12.90 -13.77
CA TYR A 533 -13.30 11.79 -13.27
C TYR A 533 -14.52 12.24 -12.47
N TYR A 534 -15.54 11.38 -12.47
CA TYR A 534 -16.75 11.52 -11.69
C TYR A 534 -17.22 10.16 -11.18
N ARG A 535 -17.45 10.04 -9.87
CA ARG A 535 -17.96 8.84 -9.22
C ARG A 535 -19.22 9.18 -8.43
N LYS A 536 -20.30 8.45 -8.68
CA LYS A 536 -21.53 8.48 -7.91
C LYS A 536 -21.65 7.21 -7.09
N VAL A 537 -21.79 7.36 -5.78
CA VAL A 537 -21.71 6.26 -4.83
C VAL A 537 -23.03 6.11 -4.07
N SER A 538 -23.40 4.85 -3.80
CA SER A 538 -24.43 4.44 -2.85
C SER A 538 -23.76 3.62 -1.75
N ASN A 539 -24.14 3.82 -0.50
CA ASN A 539 -23.49 3.25 0.69
C ASN A 539 -21.99 3.54 0.70
N LEU A 540 -21.60 4.80 0.49
CA LEU A 540 -20.20 5.20 0.51
C LEU A 540 -19.58 4.78 1.84
N LEU A 541 -18.51 3.99 1.76
CA LEU A 541 -17.73 3.54 2.92
C LEU A 541 -16.82 4.66 3.41
N ASP A 542 -16.74 4.79 4.73
CA ASP A 542 -15.80 5.63 5.44
C ASP A 542 -15.53 5.02 6.82
N GLU A 543 -14.55 5.52 7.56
CA GLU A 543 -14.17 4.98 8.87
C GLU A 543 -14.16 6.06 9.94
N GLY A 544 -14.60 5.67 11.14
CA GLY A 544 -14.45 6.41 12.38
C GLY A 544 -13.54 5.68 13.35
N GLN A 545 -13.17 6.35 14.42
CA GLN A 545 -12.36 5.78 15.49
C GLN A 545 -13.23 5.43 16.69
N PHE A 546 -13.03 4.25 17.28
CA PHE A 546 -13.70 3.81 18.50
C PHE A 546 -12.72 3.71 19.68
N GLY A 547 -12.97 4.52 20.71
CA GLY A 547 -12.15 4.53 21.92
C GLY A 547 -10.76 5.14 21.73
N ALA A 548 -9.94 5.05 22.79
CA ALA A 548 -8.55 5.54 22.74
C ALA A 548 -7.60 4.57 22.02
N ALA A 549 -7.88 3.28 22.03
CA ALA A 549 -7.18 2.32 21.21
C ALA A 549 -7.59 2.53 19.73
N LEU A 550 -6.63 2.36 18.82
CA LEU A 550 -6.82 2.51 17.38
C LEU A 550 -7.71 1.38 16.81
N ILE A 551 -8.98 1.43 17.16
CA ILE A 551 -10.01 0.54 16.64
C ILE A 551 -10.81 1.36 15.64
N PHE A 552 -10.63 1.06 14.36
CA PHE A 552 -11.42 1.67 13.31
C PHE A 552 -12.78 0.98 13.22
N SER A 553 -13.79 1.79 13.02
CA SER A 553 -15.18 1.35 12.90
C SER A 553 -15.75 1.90 11.61
N PRO A 554 -16.07 1.04 10.63
CA PRO A 554 -16.59 1.50 9.35
C PRO A 554 -18.03 1.94 9.50
N PHE A 555 -18.41 2.89 8.66
CA PHE A 555 -19.78 3.35 8.52
C PHE A 555 -20.10 3.66 7.04
N ASN A 556 -21.37 3.85 6.74
CA ASN A 556 -21.79 4.24 5.41
C ASN A 556 -22.54 5.57 5.41
N TYR A 557 -22.17 6.43 4.46
CA TYR A 557 -23.09 7.46 3.96
C TYR A 557 -24.03 6.83 2.94
N ALA A 558 -25.34 7.16 2.97
CA ALA A 558 -26.30 6.70 1.96
C ALA A 558 -25.89 7.09 0.54
N GLN A 559 -25.25 8.24 0.39
CA GLN A 559 -24.85 8.81 -0.89
C GLN A 559 -23.44 9.39 -0.81
N GLY A 560 -22.66 9.13 -1.87
CA GLY A 560 -21.36 9.73 -2.11
C GLY A 560 -21.22 10.39 -3.48
N ARG A 561 -20.37 11.39 -3.57
CA ARG A 561 -19.97 12.04 -4.83
C ARG A 561 -18.48 12.38 -4.76
N ILE A 562 -17.73 11.81 -5.69
CA ILE A 562 -16.31 12.07 -5.84
C ILE A 562 -16.08 12.58 -7.26
N ARG A 563 -15.29 13.65 -7.41
CA ARG A 563 -14.93 14.22 -8.72
C ARG A 563 -13.66 15.00 -8.65
N GLY A 564 -12.93 15.03 -9.75
CA GLY A 564 -11.69 15.80 -9.81
C GLY A 564 -11.12 15.88 -11.21
N VAL A 565 -10.02 16.61 -11.28
CA VAL A 565 -9.19 16.77 -12.47
C VAL A 565 -7.74 16.63 -12.02
N GLU A 566 -6.97 15.87 -12.79
CA GLU A 566 -5.56 15.60 -12.56
C GLU A 566 -4.75 16.05 -13.77
N PHE A 567 -3.65 16.73 -13.51
CA PHE A 567 -2.64 17.09 -14.49
C PHE A 567 -1.33 16.43 -14.13
N SER A 568 -0.65 15.84 -15.11
CA SER A 568 0.69 15.29 -14.97
C SER A 568 1.59 15.78 -16.09
N ALA A 569 2.86 15.99 -15.79
CA ALA A 569 3.89 16.33 -16.74
C ALA A 569 5.18 15.62 -16.40
N THR A 570 5.82 14.98 -17.37
CA THR A 570 7.15 14.41 -17.23
C THR A 570 8.08 14.98 -18.30
N TYR A 571 9.33 15.17 -17.93
CA TYR A 571 10.38 15.65 -18.80
C TYR A 571 11.65 14.81 -18.62
N THR A 572 12.23 14.35 -19.72
CA THR A 572 13.52 13.64 -19.69
C THR A 572 14.36 14.08 -20.87
N ASN A 573 15.57 14.55 -20.59
CA ASN A 573 16.54 14.94 -21.62
C ASN A 573 17.96 14.79 -21.10
N GLY A 574 18.65 13.75 -21.56
CA GLY A 574 20.02 13.46 -21.14
C GLY A 574 20.12 13.35 -19.61
N ASN A 575 20.90 14.24 -19.01
CA ASN A 575 21.16 14.25 -17.56
C ASN A 575 20.01 14.85 -16.71
N LEU A 576 18.94 15.36 -17.33
CA LEU A 576 17.85 16.03 -16.61
C LEU A 576 16.57 15.21 -16.71
N SER A 577 16.01 14.87 -15.55
CA SER A 577 14.67 14.30 -15.40
C SER A 577 13.84 15.17 -14.47
N ALA A 578 12.57 15.39 -14.82
CA ALA A 578 11.65 16.12 -13.95
C ALA A 578 10.22 15.59 -14.13
N TYR A 579 9.42 15.72 -13.09
CA TYR A 579 7.98 15.47 -13.14
C TYR A 579 7.24 16.52 -12.30
N PHE A 580 5.98 16.73 -12.65
CA PHE A 580 5.08 17.60 -11.91
C PHE A 580 3.65 17.07 -12.02
N ASN A 581 2.97 16.98 -10.89
CA ASN A 581 1.59 16.55 -10.78
C ASN A 581 0.78 17.55 -9.99
N LEU A 582 -0.46 17.77 -10.41
CA LEU A 582 -1.41 18.64 -9.72
C LEU A 582 -2.80 17.99 -9.83
N ALA A 583 -3.48 17.83 -8.71
CA ALA A 583 -4.83 17.30 -8.68
C ALA A 583 -5.76 18.20 -7.88
N SER A 584 -6.95 18.43 -8.43
CA SER A 584 -8.05 19.07 -7.74
C SER A 584 -9.17 18.06 -7.53
N ASN A 585 -9.47 17.76 -6.26
CA ASN A 585 -10.43 16.73 -5.86
C ASN A 585 -11.56 17.32 -5.02
N ARG A 586 -12.69 16.63 -5.01
CA ARG A 586 -13.80 16.87 -4.10
C ARG A 586 -14.54 15.57 -3.81
N ALA A 587 -14.42 15.07 -2.59
CA ALA A 587 -15.10 13.89 -2.08
C ALA A 587 -16.12 14.31 -1.01
N MET A 588 -17.38 13.86 -1.14
CA MET A 588 -18.46 14.26 -0.26
C MET A 588 -19.41 13.10 0.02
N GLY A 589 -19.84 13.01 1.29
CA GLY A 589 -20.88 12.12 1.77
C GLY A 589 -22.15 12.85 2.20
N LYS A 590 -23.25 12.13 2.29
CA LYS A 590 -24.53 12.64 2.81
C LYS A 590 -25.32 11.51 3.45
N GLN A 591 -25.95 11.79 4.60
CA GLN A 591 -26.84 10.89 5.35
C GLN A 591 -26.13 9.62 5.82
N VAL A 592 -25.70 9.57 7.07
CA VAL A 592 -25.12 8.38 7.72
C VAL A 592 -26.23 7.35 7.91
N VAL A 593 -26.00 6.10 7.47
CA VAL A 593 -27.01 5.01 7.55
C VAL A 593 -26.55 3.81 8.37
N THR A 594 -25.24 3.65 8.57
CA THR A 594 -24.65 2.62 9.44
C THR A 594 -23.57 3.24 10.30
N GLY A 595 -23.18 2.62 11.41
CA GLY A 595 -22.14 3.13 12.29
C GLY A 595 -22.43 4.52 12.87
N GLN A 596 -23.70 4.84 13.10
CA GLN A 596 -24.17 6.16 13.54
C GLN A 596 -23.62 6.56 14.91
N TYR A 597 -23.17 5.61 15.70
CA TYR A 597 -22.49 5.81 16.98
C TYR A 597 -21.15 6.55 16.89
N ASN A 598 -20.58 6.67 15.70
CA ASN A 598 -19.37 7.49 15.47
C ASN A 598 -19.64 9.01 15.49
N PHE A 599 -20.92 9.43 15.61
CA PHE A 599 -21.34 10.80 15.43
C PHE A 599 -22.18 11.29 16.60
N SER A 600 -22.07 12.56 16.93
CA SER A 600 -23.04 13.24 17.78
C SER A 600 -24.40 13.38 17.07
N GLN A 601 -25.49 13.56 17.85
CA GLN A 601 -26.80 13.74 17.26
C GLN A 601 -26.89 14.99 16.40
N ASP A 602 -26.22 16.08 16.78
CA ASP A 602 -26.18 17.33 16.01
C ASP A 602 -25.49 17.13 14.66
N GLU A 603 -24.43 16.32 14.60
CA GLU A 603 -23.77 15.94 13.34
C GLU A 603 -24.67 15.08 12.46
N LEU A 604 -25.34 14.08 13.04
CA LEU A 604 -26.31 13.24 12.29
C LEU A 604 -27.41 14.09 11.68
N ASP A 605 -27.99 15.02 12.42
CA ASP A 605 -29.05 15.92 11.97
C ASP A 605 -28.56 16.85 10.85
N TYR A 606 -27.33 17.35 10.96
CA TYR A 606 -26.70 18.16 9.94
C TYR A 606 -26.42 17.37 8.65
N ILE A 607 -25.76 16.21 8.78
CA ILE A 607 -25.36 15.35 7.65
C ILE A 607 -26.59 14.77 6.95
N ALA A 608 -27.72 14.56 7.65
CA ALA A 608 -28.97 14.09 7.04
C ALA A 608 -29.46 15.01 5.91
N THR A 609 -29.21 16.32 6.01
CA THR A 609 -29.71 17.32 5.07
C THR A 609 -28.61 17.98 4.23
N HIS A 610 -27.36 17.97 4.69
CA HIS A 610 -26.23 18.61 4.02
C HIS A 610 -25.25 17.60 3.43
N TRP A 611 -24.57 18.00 2.35
CA TRP A 611 -23.37 17.31 1.86
C TRP A 611 -22.16 17.75 2.68
N VAL A 612 -21.46 16.81 3.28
CA VAL A 612 -20.23 17.05 4.03
C VAL A 612 -19.02 16.50 3.28
N HIS A 613 -17.87 17.08 3.50
CA HIS A 613 -16.62 16.56 2.95
C HIS A 613 -16.20 15.31 3.73
N LEU A 614 -15.58 14.36 3.05
CA LEU A 614 -14.87 13.29 3.74
C LEU A 614 -13.65 13.90 4.46
N ASP A 615 -13.24 13.30 5.55
CA ASP A 615 -12.16 13.82 6.40
C ASP A 615 -10.82 13.97 5.65
N HIS A 616 -10.53 13.02 4.76
CA HIS A 616 -9.36 12.99 3.89
C HIS A 616 -9.54 13.74 2.54
N ASP A 617 -10.62 14.49 2.33
CA ASP A 617 -10.81 15.32 1.14
C ASP A 617 -9.86 16.52 1.16
N GLN A 618 -8.71 16.38 0.53
CA GLN A 618 -7.77 17.46 0.28
C GLN A 618 -8.03 18.09 -1.09
N ARG A 619 -8.47 19.33 -1.09
CA ARG A 619 -9.00 20.03 -2.26
C ARG A 619 -7.99 20.18 -3.40
N LEU A 620 -6.74 20.42 -3.08
CA LEU A 620 -5.64 20.56 -4.02
C LEU A 620 -4.41 19.84 -3.49
N THR A 621 -3.87 18.94 -4.33
CA THR A 621 -2.63 18.22 -4.06
C THR A 621 -1.64 18.49 -5.17
N GLY A 622 -0.36 18.55 -4.83
CA GLY A 622 0.70 18.70 -5.80
C GLY A 622 1.93 17.89 -5.41
N SER A 623 2.56 17.27 -6.39
CA SER A 623 3.87 16.64 -6.22
C SER A 623 4.76 16.99 -7.40
N GLY A 624 6.05 16.98 -7.21
CA GLY A 624 6.99 17.19 -8.29
C GLY A 624 8.42 16.92 -7.87
N GLY A 625 9.25 16.62 -8.84
CA GLY A 625 10.66 16.34 -8.61
C GLY A 625 11.52 16.71 -9.80
N ILE A 626 12.79 16.95 -9.53
CA ILE A 626 13.82 17.20 -10.50
C ILE A 626 15.08 16.45 -10.09
N SER A 627 15.73 15.77 -11.04
CA SER A 627 17.02 15.12 -10.86
C SER A 627 17.95 15.55 -12.00
N TYR A 628 19.18 15.90 -11.64
CA TYR A 628 20.20 16.35 -12.58
C TYR A 628 21.56 15.70 -12.29
N ASP A 629 22.11 15.02 -13.28
CA ASP A 629 23.44 14.42 -13.21
C ASP A 629 24.52 15.44 -13.61
N TRP A 630 25.25 15.95 -12.60
CA TRP A 630 26.30 16.93 -12.78
C TRP A 630 27.66 16.33 -12.48
N ASN A 631 28.45 16.02 -13.52
CA ASN A 631 29.81 15.49 -13.40
C ASN A 631 29.90 14.26 -12.46
N GLY A 632 28.96 13.34 -12.59
CA GLY A 632 28.90 12.12 -11.75
C GLY A 632 28.35 12.37 -10.33
N VAL A 633 27.76 13.54 -10.09
CA VAL A 633 26.95 13.81 -8.89
C VAL A 633 25.48 13.88 -9.32
N GLN A 634 24.66 13.00 -8.80
CA GLN A 634 23.21 13.07 -8.96
C GLN A 634 22.64 14.05 -7.92
N LEU A 635 22.09 15.16 -8.39
CA LEU A 635 21.41 16.15 -7.56
C LEU A 635 19.90 15.93 -7.69
N GLY A 636 19.20 15.85 -6.56
CA GLY A 636 17.77 15.62 -6.51
C GLY A 636 17.04 16.64 -5.63
N ALA A 637 15.84 17.01 -6.07
CA ALA A 637 14.89 17.75 -5.26
C ALA A 637 13.48 17.25 -5.57
N ASN A 638 12.65 17.06 -4.55
CA ASN A 638 11.21 16.87 -4.73
C ASN A 638 10.41 17.71 -3.76
N PHE A 639 9.15 17.94 -4.09
CA PHE A 639 8.21 18.63 -3.22
C PHE A 639 6.87 17.91 -3.16
N LEU A 640 6.19 18.08 -2.04
CA LEU A 640 4.79 17.74 -1.83
C LEU A 640 4.04 19.00 -1.39
N TYR A 641 2.81 19.15 -1.86
CA TYR A 641 1.91 20.22 -1.49
C TYR A 641 0.52 19.66 -1.15
N GLY A 642 -0.06 20.12 -0.06
CA GLY A 642 -1.42 19.82 0.35
C GLY A 642 -2.17 21.08 0.77
N SER A 643 -3.43 21.21 0.35
CA SER A 643 -4.29 22.33 0.77
C SER A 643 -4.88 22.19 2.17
N GLY A 644 -4.52 21.13 2.91
CA GLY A 644 -5.03 20.76 4.23
C GLY A 644 -6.20 19.78 4.15
N LEU A 645 -6.22 18.79 5.04
CA LEU A 645 -7.32 17.85 5.24
C LEU A 645 -8.49 18.55 5.94
N ARG A 646 -9.62 17.87 6.03
CA ARG A 646 -10.83 18.41 6.65
C ARG A 646 -10.77 18.30 8.16
N ASN A 647 -11.46 19.22 8.82
CA ASN A 647 -11.56 19.29 10.27
C ASN A 647 -12.84 20.01 10.73
N ASP A 648 -12.99 20.16 12.06
CA ASP A 648 -14.10 20.82 12.71
C ASP A 648 -15.45 20.06 12.53
N PHE A 649 -16.53 20.58 13.10
CA PHE A 649 -17.86 20.00 13.12
C PHE A 649 -18.27 19.49 11.71
N ALA A 650 -18.57 18.21 11.60
CA ALA A 650 -18.97 17.54 10.36
C ALA A 650 -18.05 17.88 9.15
N ASN A 651 -16.76 18.03 9.37
CA ASN A 651 -15.74 18.33 8.35
C ASN A 651 -16.02 19.60 7.54
N THR A 652 -16.62 20.61 8.17
CA THR A 652 -16.99 21.87 7.51
C THR A 652 -15.83 22.84 7.28
N ALA A 653 -14.73 22.68 8.00
CA ALA A 653 -13.50 23.45 7.85
C ALA A 653 -12.36 22.63 7.21
N HIS A 654 -11.19 23.19 7.16
CA HIS A 654 -9.98 22.50 6.69
C HIS A 654 -8.74 23.09 7.36
N LEU A 655 -7.73 22.25 7.54
CA LEU A 655 -6.42 22.64 8.06
C LEU A 655 -5.68 23.60 7.11
N PRO A 656 -4.68 24.33 7.59
CA PRO A 656 -3.84 25.18 6.74
C PRO A 656 -3.10 24.37 5.67
N GLN A 657 -2.87 25.02 4.53
CA GLN A 657 -2.04 24.45 3.47
C GLN A 657 -0.59 24.23 3.93
N TYR A 658 0.04 23.20 3.37
CA TYR A 658 1.42 22.89 3.66
C TYR A 658 2.21 22.54 2.39
N TRP A 659 3.53 22.57 2.53
CA TRP A 659 4.48 22.04 1.54
C TRP A 659 5.64 21.38 2.28
N GLN A 660 6.23 20.38 1.63
CA GLN A 660 7.45 19.73 2.08
C GLN A 660 8.42 19.71 0.90
N ILE A 661 9.65 20.18 1.11
CA ILE A 661 10.72 20.16 0.11
C ILE A 661 11.81 19.25 0.62
N ASN A 662 12.21 18.28 -0.20
CA ASN A 662 13.28 17.35 0.12
C ASN A 662 14.40 17.51 -0.91
N LEU A 663 15.64 17.36 -0.47
CA LEU A 663 16.85 17.56 -1.28
C LEU A 663 17.76 16.35 -1.15
N SER A 664 18.52 16.03 -2.22
CA SER A 664 19.56 15.01 -2.17
C SER A 664 20.73 15.29 -3.07
N ALA A 665 21.88 14.69 -2.74
CA ALA A 665 23.05 14.59 -3.59
C ALA A 665 23.65 13.19 -3.41
N ALA A 666 23.90 12.49 -4.51
CA ALA A 666 24.48 11.15 -4.51
C ALA A 666 25.66 11.06 -5.47
N ARG A 667 26.68 10.27 -5.13
CA ARG A 667 27.86 10.03 -5.97
C ARG A 667 28.52 8.70 -5.63
N ASP A 668 29.05 8.06 -6.66
CA ASP A 668 29.92 6.89 -6.50
C ASP A 668 31.35 7.30 -6.17
N PHE A 669 31.95 6.63 -5.20
CA PHE A 669 33.33 6.79 -4.77
C PHE A 669 34.04 5.43 -4.78
N ASP A 670 35.29 5.40 -5.22
CA ASP A 670 36.18 4.26 -5.02
C ASP A 670 36.84 4.36 -3.64
N LEU A 671 36.23 3.66 -2.66
CA LEU A 671 36.77 3.64 -1.29
C LEU A 671 37.84 2.54 -1.13
N PRO A 672 39.00 2.83 -0.50
CA PRO A 672 40.13 1.88 -0.45
C PRO A 672 39.79 0.49 0.10
N THR A 673 38.81 0.40 1.01
CA THR A 673 38.43 -0.86 1.67
C THR A 673 37.15 -1.45 1.13
N LEU A 674 36.23 -0.58 0.66
CA LEU A 674 34.89 -0.97 0.24
C LEU A 674 34.74 -1.06 -1.30
N GLY A 675 35.69 -0.52 -2.09
CA GLY A 675 35.60 -0.40 -3.53
C GLY A 675 34.54 0.62 -3.95
N LYS A 676 33.92 0.44 -5.12
CA LYS A 676 32.88 1.33 -5.64
C LYS A 676 31.67 1.34 -4.69
N THR A 677 31.40 2.48 -4.12
CA THR A 677 30.37 2.68 -3.10
C THR A 677 29.60 3.96 -3.41
N ASN A 678 28.29 3.87 -3.48
CA ASN A 678 27.41 5.05 -3.60
C ASN A 678 27.26 5.71 -2.22
N VAL A 679 27.47 7.02 -2.19
CA VAL A 679 27.27 7.87 -1.02
C VAL A 679 26.19 8.88 -1.33
N ARG A 680 25.11 8.88 -0.56
CA ARG A 680 23.95 9.78 -0.71
C ARG A 680 23.76 10.60 0.55
N LEU A 681 23.60 11.90 0.39
CA LEU A 681 23.13 12.83 1.42
C LEU A 681 21.71 13.23 1.09
N ALA A 682 20.80 13.21 2.06
CA ALA A 682 19.42 13.61 1.89
C ALA A 682 18.97 14.53 3.02
N ILE A 683 18.12 15.49 2.71
CA ILE A 683 17.44 16.37 3.66
C ILE A 683 15.94 16.28 3.37
N VAL A 684 15.18 15.75 4.31
CA VAL A 684 13.72 15.72 4.27
C VAL A 684 13.18 16.98 4.94
N ASN A 685 12.12 17.58 4.39
CA ASN A 685 11.55 18.84 4.85
C ASN A 685 12.61 19.93 5.07
N ALA A 686 13.40 20.23 4.04
CA ALA A 686 14.55 21.14 4.11
C ALA A 686 14.21 22.57 4.58
N THR A 687 12.94 22.96 4.50
CA THR A 687 12.46 24.26 4.99
C THR A 687 11.97 24.24 6.43
N ASP A 688 12.03 23.07 7.07
CA ASP A 688 11.49 22.81 8.42
C ASP A 688 10.06 23.34 8.60
N LYS A 689 9.23 23.14 7.57
CA LYS A 689 7.81 23.54 7.62
C LYS A 689 7.11 22.70 8.67
N VAL A 690 6.60 23.35 9.71
CA VAL A 690 5.67 22.73 10.66
C VAL A 690 4.28 22.71 10.03
N TYR A 691 3.69 21.54 9.94
CA TYR A 691 2.35 21.37 9.41
C TYR A 691 1.61 20.22 10.10
N GLU A 692 0.31 20.35 10.13
CA GLU A 692 -0.61 19.43 10.77
C GLU A 692 -1.35 18.62 9.71
N LEU A 693 -1.40 17.31 9.88
CA LEU A 693 -2.19 16.39 9.07
C LEU A 693 -3.61 16.25 9.63
N ARG A 694 -3.71 16.18 10.98
CA ARG A 694 -4.95 16.14 11.75
C ARG A 694 -4.82 17.01 12.97
N ASP A 695 -5.91 17.64 13.41
CA ASP A 695 -5.98 18.37 14.68
C ASP A 695 -6.79 17.64 15.76
N GLY A 696 -7.33 16.46 15.45
CA GLY A 696 -8.15 15.65 16.33
C GLY A 696 -9.61 16.08 16.39
N SER A 697 -10.06 16.95 15.49
CA SER A 697 -11.46 17.34 15.35
C SER A 697 -12.08 16.82 14.05
N GLY A 698 -13.39 16.86 13.95
CA GLY A 698 -14.13 16.37 12.80
C GLY A 698 -14.40 14.88 12.83
N ILE A 699 -14.77 14.34 11.68
CA ILE A 699 -14.98 12.91 11.46
C ILE A 699 -13.62 12.26 11.20
N GLY A 700 -13.38 11.05 11.67
CA GLY A 700 -12.12 10.31 11.47
C GLY A 700 -11.28 10.17 12.74
N VAL A 701 -9.96 10.33 12.65
CA VAL A 701 -9.04 10.10 13.79
C VAL A 701 -9.09 11.27 14.77
N GLY A 702 -9.43 10.98 16.02
CA GLY A 702 -9.60 11.96 17.11
C GLY A 702 -8.30 12.41 17.78
N ALA A 703 -7.15 12.37 17.11
CA ALA A 703 -5.85 12.77 17.65
C ALA A 703 -5.14 13.79 16.76
N PRO A 704 -4.48 14.83 17.32
CA PRO A 704 -3.64 15.73 16.54
C PRO A 704 -2.41 14.98 16.01
N GLN A 705 -2.00 15.29 14.79
CA GLN A 705 -0.88 14.63 14.11
C GLN A 705 -0.15 15.63 13.22
N TYR A 706 1.17 15.71 13.40
CA TYR A 706 2.05 16.60 12.66
C TYR A 706 2.94 15.81 11.70
N GLY A 707 3.16 16.39 10.52
CA GLY A 707 4.13 15.88 9.57
C GLY A 707 5.57 15.98 10.07
N PRO A 708 6.52 15.23 9.45
CA PRO A 708 7.90 15.17 9.90
C PRO A 708 8.58 16.54 9.83
N ARG A 709 9.38 16.88 10.87
CA ARG A 709 10.27 18.02 10.92
C ARG A 709 11.49 17.81 10.02
N ALA A 710 12.35 18.82 9.87
CA ALA A 710 13.57 18.71 9.07
C ALA A 710 14.47 17.57 9.55
N GLY A 711 14.89 16.69 8.65
CA GLY A 711 15.80 15.59 8.95
C GLY A 711 16.90 15.46 7.90
N ALA A 712 18.13 15.17 8.35
CA ALA A 712 19.30 14.94 7.50
C ALA A 712 19.73 13.49 7.60
N TYR A 713 20.05 12.86 6.46
CA TYR A 713 20.36 11.44 6.35
C TYR A 713 21.58 11.20 5.45
N LEU A 714 22.37 10.21 5.80
CA LEU A 714 23.47 9.67 5.01
C LEU A 714 23.15 8.22 4.65
N ALA A 715 23.17 7.90 3.37
CA ALA A 715 23.09 6.53 2.89
C ALA A 715 24.41 6.11 2.26
N LEU A 716 24.81 4.88 2.52
CA LEU A 716 25.93 4.19 1.89
C LEU A 716 25.40 2.91 1.26
N SER A 717 25.67 2.68 -0.02
CA SER A 717 25.28 1.44 -0.67
C SER A 717 26.37 0.89 -1.57
N LYS A 718 26.46 -0.44 -1.62
CA LYS A 718 27.44 -1.16 -2.44
C LYS A 718 26.77 -2.37 -3.08
N SER A 719 26.86 -2.47 -4.40
CA SER A 719 26.56 -3.68 -5.16
C SER A 719 27.80 -4.56 -5.31
N PHE A 720 27.63 -5.88 -5.41
CA PHE A 720 28.69 -6.88 -5.56
C PHE A 720 28.23 -8.09 -6.36
#